data_2bd6d57d09d45d5c06a1290ea1bfae21
#
_entry.id   2bd6d57d09d45d5c06a1290ea1bfae21
#
_cell.length_a   1.000
_cell.length_b   1.000
_cell.length_c   1.000
_cell.angle_alpha   90.00
_cell.angle_beta   90.00
_cell.angle_gamma   90.00
#
_symmetry.space_group_name_H-M   'P 1'
#
loop_
_entity.id
_entity.type
_entity.pdbx_description
1 polymer ?
#
loop_
_entity_poly.entity_id
_entity_poly.type
_entity_poly.pdbx_seq_one_letter_code
_entity_poly.pdbx_strand_id
1 'polypeptide(L)'
;MSHPQSPDRFHEDKASFTVRGAGTPDIEAGVEAIRTTLKALPTRPGVYRMQDARGDVLYVGKARALRNRVANYTQVDRLPKRLQRMVAQTRSMTIVTTNSEAEALLLEAQLIKRFRPPYNVLLRDDKSFPFILLREDHHFPRVQKHRGARKYKGRYYGPFASAGSVTRTINALQKLFLLRSCTDSFFANRSRPCLLFQIKRCSAPCVQRIDEAGYAELVKDAQDFLGGKSTAVQKKLGEAMQAASEAMDFEQAAVLRDRLKALTFIQGSQAINAEGLGDADIFALATKGGSMCIQAFFIRGGQNWGHRSFFPVHTAEVAEEEVLASFMAQFYEEVPPPKLILSDRAPMECELMAQALTERIGSKVRIEVPQRGDRTRLIKQAQRNAVEALDRRLAETTTQAKILEEMVETFGLDGVPDRIEIYDNSHIQGSHALGAMVVAGPEGFRKNAYRKFNMKNPETSNDDFAMMREMFERRFGRAAREDPDRDSGEWPDLVLIDGGKGQLSAARAILEDLGIEDICMIGIAKGPHHGRDGREVFHMPDGREISFPINHPVLFYLQRLRDEAHRFAIGAHRQKRSKAISTSSLDEVPGIGPSRKKALLMHFGTAKAVKSAALEDLLKAPGVSKAVAQQIFDYFHG
;
A
#
# COMPACT_ATOMS: atom_id res chain seq x y z
N MET A 1 -1.47 35.19 11.75
CA MET A 1 -1.85 34.68 10.43
C MET A 1 -2.53 33.33 10.63
N SER A 2 -3.83 33.33 10.49
CA SER A 2 -4.77 32.28 10.85
C SER A 2 -4.64 31.07 9.92
N HIS A 3 -4.54 29.88 10.54
CA HIS A 3 -4.67 28.59 9.85
C HIS A 3 -6.09 28.44 9.30
N PRO A 4 -6.28 27.91 8.07
CA PRO A 4 -7.58 27.43 7.67
C PRO A 4 -7.90 26.13 8.43
N GLN A 5 -9.00 26.17 9.15
CA GLN A 5 -9.59 25.04 9.85
C GLN A 5 -9.99 23.95 8.84
N SER A 6 -9.77 22.70 9.20
CA SER A 6 -10.32 21.52 8.51
C SER A 6 -11.84 21.64 8.44
N PRO A 7 -12.47 21.29 7.31
CA PRO A 7 -13.92 21.23 7.26
C PRO A 7 -14.41 20.05 8.11
N ASP A 8 -14.88 20.36 9.33
CA ASP A 8 -15.55 19.41 10.20
C ASP A 8 -17.03 19.30 9.83
N ARG A 9 -17.45 18.04 9.72
CA ARG A 9 -18.79 17.51 9.88
C ARG A 9 -19.87 17.95 8.87
N PHE A 10 -19.98 17.12 7.83
CA PHE A 10 -21.24 16.98 7.11
C PHE A 10 -22.28 16.33 8.04
N HIS A 11 -23.39 17.04 8.32
CA HIS A 11 -24.54 16.46 8.97
C HIS A 11 -25.24 15.48 8.00
N GLU A 12 -25.20 14.20 8.30
CA GLU A 12 -26.03 13.18 7.64
C GLU A 12 -27.45 13.26 8.25
N ASP A 13 -28.40 13.77 7.48
CA ASP A 13 -29.80 13.55 7.79
C ASP A 13 -30.14 12.09 7.55
N LYS A 14 -30.22 11.32 8.64
CA LYS A 14 -30.60 9.90 8.62
C LYS A 14 -32.10 9.75 8.44
N ALA A 15 -32.57 9.68 7.22
CA ALA A 15 -33.83 9.03 6.92
C ALA A 15 -33.55 7.57 6.52
N SER A 16 -33.49 6.68 7.51
CA SER A 16 -33.35 5.25 7.28
C SER A 16 -34.72 4.57 7.21
N PHE A 17 -35.13 4.11 6.03
CA PHE A 17 -36.20 3.14 5.89
C PHE A 17 -35.60 1.74 5.76
N THR A 18 -35.86 0.90 6.74
CA THR A 18 -35.43 -0.51 6.75
C THR A 18 -36.49 -1.36 6.09
N VAL A 19 -36.19 -1.93 4.91
CA VAL A 19 -36.98 -3.04 4.36
C VAL A 19 -36.16 -4.31 4.50
N ARG A 20 -36.68 -5.28 5.28
CA ARG A 20 -36.09 -6.61 5.47
C ARG A 20 -36.47 -7.50 4.30
N GLY A 21 -35.49 -8.08 3.62
CA GLY A 21 -35.63 -9.14 2.63
C GLY A 21 -34.39 -9.21 1.73
N ALA A 22 -33.61 -10.29 1.79
CA ALA A 22 -32.61 -10.61 0.79
C ALA A 22 -33.35 -10.96 -0.51
N GLY A 23 -33.52 -9.98 -1.41
CA GLY A 23 -34.27 -10.17 -2.64
C GLY A 23 -33.35 -10.48 -3.80
N THR A 24 -33.70 -11.50 -4.60
CA THR A 24 -33.22 -11.70 -5.95
C THR A 24 -33.18 -10.36 -6.73
N PRO A 25 -32.21 -10.14 -7.63
CA PRO A 25 -32.15 -8.95 -8.46
C PRO A 25 -33.48 -8.73 -9.21
N ASP A 26 -34.14 -7.63 -8.93
CA ASP A 26 -35.45 -7.28 -9.50
C ASP A 26 -35.41 -5.85 -10.02
N ILE A 27 -35.56 -5.69 -11.32
CA ILE A 27 -35.46 -4.42 -12.03
C ILE A 27 -36.63 -3.48 -11.67
N GLU A 28 -37.83 -4.00 -11.49
CA GLU A 28 -39.02 -3.21 -11.16
C GLU A 28 -38.91 -2.65 -9.75
N ALA A 29 -38.49 -3.47 -8.80
CA ALA A 29 -38.24 -3.05 -7.43
C ALA A 29 -37.13 -1.98 -7.35
N GLY A 30 -36.07 -2.13 -8.14
CA GLY A 30 -35.00 -1.15 -8.23
C GLY A 30 -35.46 0.18 -8.82
N VAL A 31 -36.24 0.16 -9.89
CA VAL A 31 -36.82 1.37 -10.50
C VAL A 31 -37.78 2.06 -9.54
N GLU A 32 -38.59 1.32 -8.78
CA GLU A 32 -39.51 1.92 -7.81
C GLU A 32 -38.79 2.57 -6.63
N ALA A 33 -37.71 1.96 -6.13
CA ALA A 33 -36.83 2.57 -5.13
C ALA A 33 -36.25 3.92 -5.61
N ILE A 34 -35.82 3.97 -6.89
CA ILE A 34 -35.31 5.19 -7.51
C ILE A 34 -36.43 6.22 -7.69
N ARG A 35 -37.62 5.84 -8.16
CA ARG A 35 -38.77 6.73 -8.31
C ARG A 35 -39.23 7.33 -7.00
N THR A 36 -39.22 6.56 -5.95
CA THR A 36 -39.56 7.05 -4.59
C THR A 36 -38.58 8.14 -4.16
N THR A 37 -37.30 7.94 -4.35
CA THR A 37 -36.28 8.93 -4.04
C THR A 37 -36.42 10.19 -4.92
N LEU A 38 -36.76 10.04 -6.21
CA LEU A 38 -36.91 11.16 -7.15
C LEU A 38 -37.95 12.20 -6.72
N LYS A 39 -39.01 11.81 -5.96
CA LYS A 39 -40.05 12.74 -5.49
C LYS A 39 -39.46 13.85 -4.60
N ALA A 40 -38.46 13.53 -3.81
CA ALA A 40 -37.82 14.43 -2.85
C ALA A 40 -36.51 15.07 -3.34
N LEU A 41 -36.03 14.73 -4.57
CA LEU A 41 -34.74 15.20 -5.04
C LEU A 41 -34.74 16.66 -5.48
N PRO A 42 -33.74 17.46 -4.99
CA PRO A 42 -33.51 18.81 -5.50
C PRO A 42 -32.84 18.81 -6.86
N THR A 43 -32.90 19.95 -7.56
CA THR A 43 -32.18 20.19 -8.82
C THR A 43 -30.77 20.77 -8.60
N ARG A 44 -30.22 20.62 -7.39
CA ARG A 44 -28.88 21.10 -7.02
C ARG A 44 -27.78 20.10 -7.40
N PRO A 45 -26.51 20.54 -7.49
CA PRO A 45 -25.38 19.64 -7.60
C PRO A 45 -25.27 18.74 -6.37
N GLY A 46 -24.72 17.55 -6.55
CA GLY A 46 -24.48 16.63 -5.45
C GLY A 46 -24.07 15.24 -5.89
N VAL A 47 -23.98 14.36 -4.90
CA VAL A 47 -23.59 12.96 -5.06
C VAL A 47 -24.72 12.07 -4.56
N TYR A 48 -24.98 10.99 -5.28
CA TYR A 48 -25.94 9.96 -4.89
C TYR A 48 -25.23 8.60 -4.77
N ARG A 49 -25.72 7.79 -3.83
CA ARG A 49 -25.28 6.41 -3.62
C ARG A 49 -26.45 5.47 -3.82
N MET A 50 -26.30 4.47 -4.64
CA MET A 50 -27.24 3.36 -4.76
C MET A 50 -26.82 2.22 -3.85
N GLN A 51 -27.75 1.65 -3.12
CA GLN A 51 -27.50 0.66 -2.08
C GLN A 51 -28.43 -0.54 -2.27
N ASP A 52 -27.91 -1.73 -1.93
CA ASP A 52 -28.68 -2.97 -1.91
C ASP A 52 -29.59 -3.10 -0.67
N ALA A 53 -30.21 -4.28 -0.51
CA ALA A 53 -31.08 -4.56 0.63
C ALA A 53 -30.35 -4.63 1.99
N ARG A 54 -29.03 -4.85 1.98
CA ARG A 54 -28.18 -4.86 3.18
C ARG A 54 -27.66 -3.46 3.54
N GLY A 55 -27.85 -2.48 2.65
CA GLY A 55 -27.31 -1.13 2.80
C GLY A 55 -25.87 -0.99 2.21
N ASP A 56 -25.38 -2.03 1.53
CA ASP A 56 -24.06 -1.97 0.88
C ASP A 56 -24.12 -1.08 -0.36
N VAL A 57 -23.08 -0.26 -0.54
CA VAL A 57 -23.04 0.71 -1.64
C VAL A 57 -22.67 0.01 -2.94
N LEU A 58 -23.62 -0.02 -3.88
CA LEU A 58 -23.46 -0.58 -5.21
C LEU A 58 -22.77 0.37 -6.18
N TYR A 59 -23.13 1.66 -6.11
CA TYR A 59 -22.66 2.70 -7.02
C TYR A 59 -22.69 4.06 -6.36
N VAL A 60 -21.71 4.89 -6.70
CA VAL A 60 -21.65 6.31 -6.36
C VAL A 60 -21.61 7.10 -7.66
N GLY A 61 -22.39 8.15 -7.77
CA GLY A 61 -22.36 9.04 -8.92
C GLY A 61 -22.61 10.48 -8.56
N LYS A 62 -21.96 11.39 -9.29
CA LYS A 62 -22.20 12.83 -9.18
C LYS A 62 -23.24 13.32 -10.17
N ALA A 63 -23.80 14.47 -9.89
CA ALA A 63 -24.70 15.17 -10.79
C ALA A 63 -24.58 16.68 -10.64
N ARG A 64 -24.69 17.41 -11.76
CA ARG A 64 -24.92 18.85 -11.79
C ARG A 64 -26.33 19.19 -11.32
N ALA A 65 -27.30 18.33 -11.68
CA ALA A 65 -28.70 18.39 -11.25
C ALA A 65 -29.13 16.98 -10.85
N LEU A 66 -29.18 16.71 -9.55
CA LEU A 66 -29.45 15.38 -8.99
C LEU A 66 -30.72 14.77 -9.56
N ARG A 67 -31.83 15.53 -9.59
CA ARG A 67 -33.11 15.04 -10.09
C ARG A 67 -33.04 14.54 -11.53
N ASN A 68 -32.41 15.30 -12.42
CA ASN A 68 -32.31 14.95 -13.85
C ASN A 68 -31.43 13.72 -14.05
N ARG A 69 -30.29 13.65 -13.36
CA ARG A 69 -29.34 12.54 -13.48
C ARG A 69 -29.94 11.24 -12.96
N VAL A 70 -30.60 11.27 -11.79
CA VAL A 70 -31.20 10.09 -11.18
C VAL A 70 -32.41 9.61 -11.98
N ALA A 71 -33.18 10.51 -12.59
CA ALA A 71 -34.30 10.15 -13.47
C ALA A 71 -33.87 9.27 -14.66
N ASN A 72 -32.64 9.42 -15.17
CA ASN A 72 -32.15 8.61 -16.29
C ASN A 72 -32.11 7.10 -15.94
N TYR A 73 -31.92 6.74 -14.68
CA TYR A 73 -31.90 5.32 -14.26
C TYR A 73 -33.27 4.65 -14.26
N THR A 74 -34.36 5.41 -14.36
CA THR A 74 -35.71 4.84 -14.53
C THR A 74 -36.00 4.44 -15.98
N GLN A 75 -35.15 4.83 -16.94
CA GLN A 75 -35.24 4.47 -18.36
C GLN A 75 -34.30 3.29 -18.65
N VAL A 76 -34.60 2.12 -18.09
CA VAL A 76 -33.70 0.96 -18.02
C VAL A 76 -33.21 0.50 -19.39
N ASP A 77 -34.07 0.52 -20.40
CA ASP A 77 -33.74 0.08 -21.76
C ASP A 77 -32.62 0.87 -22.44
N ARG A 78 -32.37 2.11 -21.96
CA ARG A 78 -31.32 3.00 -22.46
C ARG A 78 -29.99 2.87 -21.71
N LEU A 79 -29.97 2.07 -20.64
CA LEU A 79 -28.79 1.91 -19.81
C LEU A 79 -27.89 0.76 -20.36
N PRO A 80 -26.57 0.88 -20.25
CA PRO A 80 -25.68 -0.26 -20.44
C PRO A 80 -26.04 -1.43 -19.52
N LYS A 81 -25.79 -2.67 -19.95
CA LYS A 81 -26.15 -3.90 -19.19
C LYS A 81 -25.62 -3.87 -17.76
N ARG A 82 -24.42 -3.34 -17.55
CA ARG A 82 -23.81 -3.16 -16.23
C ARG A 82 -24.70 -2.31 -15.30
N LEU A 83 -25.21 -1.19 -15.79
CA LEU A 83 -26.07 -0.29 -15.01
C LEU A 83 -27.48 -0.86 -14.85
N GLN A 84 -28.00 -1.64 -15.80
CA GLN A 84 -29.25 -2.38 -15.64
C GLN A 84 -29.17 -3.36 -14.46
N ARG A 85 -28.05 -4.12 -14.35
CA ARG A 85 -27.78 -5.03 -13.21
C ARG A 85 -27.69 -4.28 -11.89
N MET A 86 -27.05 -3.10 -11.88
CA MET A 86 -26.99 -2.23 -10.71
C MET A 86 -28.39 -1.79 -10.28
N VAL A 87 -29.22 -1.30 -11.19
CA VAL A 87 -30.61 -0.90 -10.90
C VAL A 87 -31.40 -2.06 -10.33
N ALA A 88 -31.29 -3.27 -10.91
CA ALA A 88 -31.98 -4.46 -10.42
C ALA A 88 -31.62 -4.83 -8.96
N GLN A 89 -30.42 -4.49 -8.50
CA GLN A 89 -29.97 -4.74 -7.12
C GLN A 89 -30.26 -3.56 -6.18
N THR A 90 -30.56 -2.36 -6.70
CA THR A 90 -30.81 -1.17 -5.89
C THR A 90 -32.10 -1.32 -5.10
N ARG A 91 -32.05 -1.00 -3.79
CA ARG A 91 -33.22 -1.01 -2.88
C ARG A 91 -33.37 0.30 -2.13
N SER A 92 -32.30 1.10 -2.04
CA SER A 92 -32.36 2.44 -1.44
C SER A 92 -31.33 3.36 -2.07
N MET A 93 -31.48 4.67 -1.82
CA MET A 93 -30.54 5.69 -2.25
C MET A 93 -30.26 6.67 -1.11
N THR A 94 -28.99 7.07 -1.01
CA THR A 94 -28.58 8.18 -0.13
C THR A 94 -28.09 9.34 -1.00
N ILE A 95 -28.47 10.56 -0.65
CA ILE A 95 -28.18 11.77 -1.41
C ILE A 95 -27.39 12.74 -0.53
N VAL A 96 -26.38 13.38 -1.12
CA VAL A 96 -25.62 14.49 -0.50
C VAL A 96 -25.60 15.64 -1.49
N THR A 97 -26.17 16.79 -1.11
CA THR A 97 -26.11 18.01 -1.92
C THR A 97 -24.79 18.73 -1.69
N THR A 98 -24.25 19.36 -2.73
CA THR A 98 -23.03 20.15 -2.70
C THR A 98 -23.28 21.58 -3.20
N ASN A 99 -22.34 22.50 -2.94
CA ASN A 99 -22.46 23.87 -3.39
C ASN A 99 -22.06 24.06 -4.88
N SER A 100 -21.19 23.18 -5.38
CA SER A 100 -20.71 23.22 -6.77
C SER A 100 -20.62 21.81 -7.36
N GLU A 101 -20.54 21.73 -8.67
CA GLU A 101 -20.28 20.48 -9.39
C GLU A 101 -18.85 19.98 -9.16
N ALA A 102 -17.88 20.90 -9.00
CA ALA A 102 -16.50 20.58 -8.64
C ALA A 102 -16.43 19.91 -7.26
N GLU A 103 -17.18 20.41 -6.27
CA GLU A 103 -17.28 19.79 -4.96
C GLU A 103 -17.92 18.39 -5.04
N ALA A 104 -18.95 18.23 -5.90
CA ALA A 104 -19.57 16.93 -6.15
C ALA A 104 -18.58 15.91 -6.74
N LEU A 105 -17.72 16.32 -7.67
CA LEU A 105 -16.68 15.47 -8.27
C LEU A 105 -15.68 14.98 -7.22
N LEU A 106 -15.20 15.88 -6.36
CA LEU A 106 -14.25 15.52 -5.29
C LEU A 106 -14.89 14.59 -4.26
N LEU A 107 -16.14 14.86 -3.88
CA LEU A 107 -16.88 14.02 -2.94
C LEU A 107 -17.19 12.64 -3.52
N GLU A 108 -17.55 12.54 -4.80
CA GLU A 108 -17.72 11.26 -5.51
C GLU A 108 -16.46 10.41 -5.42
N ALA A 109 -15.28 10.98 -5.75
CA ALA A 109 -14.01 10.27 -5.69
C ALA A 109 -13.69 9.74 -4.28
N GLN A 110 -13.95 10.56 -3.25
CA GLN A 110 -13.76 10.16 -1.84
C GLN A 110 -14.68 9.01 -1.45
N LEU A 111 -15.95 9.07 -1.84
CA LEU A 111 -16.94 8.03 -1.52
C LEU A 111 -16.67 6.73 -2.29
N ILE A 112 -16.27 6.79 -3.57
CA ILE A 112 -15.83 5.62 -4.34
C ILE A 112 -14.66 4.94 -3.64
N LYS A 113 -13.68 5.68 -3.18
CA LYS A 113 -12.52 5.14 -2.48
C LYS A 113 -12.90 4.53 -1.12
N ARG A 114 -13.78 5.19 -0.37
CA ARG A 114 -14.26 4.73 0.94
C ARG A 114 -15.06 3.44 0.86
N PHE A 115 -16.03 3.37 -0.07
CA PHE A 115 -16.99 2.28 -0.16
C PHE A 115 -16.61 1.19 -1.18
N ARG A 116 -15.73 1.49 -2.13
CA ARG A 116 -15.27 0.56 -3.19
C ARG A 116 -16.42 -0.14 -3.91
N PRO A 117 -17.40 0.60 -4.43
CA PRO A 117 -18.62 0.02 -4.96
C PRO A 117 -18.36 -0.82 -6.22
N PRO A 118 -19.06 -1.97 -6.39
CA PRO A 118 -18.78 -2.91 -7.48
C PRO A 118 -19.11 -2.39 -8.88
N TYR A 119 -19.93 -1.35 -8.97
CA TYR A 119 -20.33 -0.76 -10.24
C TYR A 119 -19.61 0.54 -10.60
N ASN A 120 -18.60 0.96 -9.84
CA ASN A 120 -17.72 2.07 -10.22
C ASN A 120 -16.38 1.56 -10.76
N VAL A 121 -15.73 2.37 -11.59
CA VAL A 121 -14.31 2.17 -11.92
C VAL A 121 -13.49 2.39 -10.65
N LEU A 122 -12.66 1.40 -10.29
CA LEU A 122 -11.86 1.45 -9.05
C LEU A 122 -10.37 1.43 -9.36
N LEU A 123 -9.63 2.25 -8.63
CA LEU A 123 -8.18 2.17 -8.54
C LEU A 123 -7.81 1.26 -7.36
N ARG A 124 -7.47 -0.02 -7.63
CA ARG A 124 -7.13 -1.01 -6.58
C ARG A 124 -5.81 -0.75 -5.85
N ASP A 125 -4.90 0.02 -6.43
CA ASP A 125 -3.56 0.26 -5.86
C ASP A 125 -3.57 1.50 -4.96
N ASP A 126 -4.10 1.34 -3.75
CA ASP A 126 -4.28 2.38 -2.72
C ASP A 126 -3.05 2.58 -1.81
N LYS A 127 -1.88 2.09 -2.22
CA LYS A 127 -0.65 2.36 -1.49
C LYS A 127 -0.26 3.83 -1.65
N SER A 128 -0.28 4.57 -0.56
CA SER A 128 0.20 5.94 -0.52
C SER A 128 1.59 6.08 -1.15
N PHE A 129 1.79 7.13 -1.92
CA PHE A 129 3.08 7.40 -2.57
C PHE A 129 4.17 7.74 -1.56
N PRO A 130 5.40 7.31 -1.80
CA PRO A 130 6.53 7.75 -1.01
C PRO A 130 6.99 9.16 -1.45
N PHE A 131 7.41 9.94 -0.46
CA PHE A 131 7.95 11.30 -0.59
C PHE A 131 9.33 11.36 0.05
N ILE A 132 10.13 12.32 -0.36
CA ILE A 132 11.28 12.81 0.40
C ILE A 132 10.76 13.94 1.28
N LEU A 133 10.99 13.83 2.59
CA LEU A 133 10.70 14.87 3.54
C LEU A 133 12.02 15.48 4.02
N LEU A 134 12.16 16.78 3.84
CA LEU A 134 13.17 17.59 4.48
C LEU A 134 12.53 18.24 5.70
N ARG A 135 12.80 17.70 6.90
CA ARG A 135 12.22 18.19 8.17
C ARG A 135 12.88 19.50 8.58
N GLU A 136 12.05 20.47 8.94
CA GLU A 136 12.48 21.83 9.34
C GLU A 136 12.14 22.13 10.81
N ASP A 137 11.91 21.11 11.62
CA ASP A 137 11.61 21.21 13.06
C ASP A 137 12.84 21.08 13.96
N HIS A 138 14.05 21.15 13.39
CA HIS A 138 15.33 21.13 14.08
C HIS A 138 16.29 22.10 13.39
N HIS A 139 17.21 22.76 14.14
CA HIS A 139 18.22 23.68 13.60
C HIS A 139 19.06 23.07 12.47
N PHE A 140 19.28 21.78 12.51
CA PHE A 140 19.89 20.99 11.43
C PHE A 140 18.83 20.11 10.77
N PRO A 141 18.15 20.57 9.70
CA PRO A 141 17.16 19.79 8.96
C PRO A 141 17.66 18.43 8.54
N ARG A 142 16.80 17.41 8.60
CA ARG A 142 17.16 16.05 8.15
C ARG A 142 16.36 15.62 6.94
N VAL A 143 17.01 14.87 6.05
CA VAL A 143 16.36 14.22 4.92
C VAL A 143 15.88 12.83 5.33
N GLN A 144 14.62 12.52 5.04
CA GLN A 144 14.05 11.20 5.32
C GLN A 144 12.98 10.81 4.31
N LYS A 145 12.74 9.50 4.19
CA LYS A 145 11.61 8.96 3.46
C LYS A 145 10.33 9.15 4.28
N HIS A 146 9.27 9.59 3.61
CA HIS A 146 7.94 9.74 4.19
C HIS A 146 6.90 9.01 3.35
N ARG A 147 5.87 8.49 4.00
CA ARG A 147 4.70 7.90 3.36
C ARG A 147 3.48 8.16 4.25
N GLY A 148 2.32 8.41 3.63
CA GLY A 148 1.06 8.69 4.32
C GLY A 148 0.85 10.17 4.62
N ALA A 149 0.03 10.49 5.62
CA ALA A 149 -0.38 11.86 5.95
C ALA A 149 0.81 12.78 6.28
N ARG A 150 0.77 14.02 5.81
CA ARG A 150 1.82 15.04 6.01
C ARG A 150 1.75 15.65 7.41
N LYS A 151 2.23 14.91 8.42
CA LYS A 151 2.14 15.29 9.84
C LYS A 151 3.31 16.12 10.36
N TYR A 152 4.43 16.19 9.63
CA TYR A 152 5.65 16.83 10.09
C TYR A 152 5.84 18.19 9.44
N LYS A 153 6.40 19.14 10.19
CA LYS A 153 6.82 20.43 9.65
C LYS A 153 8.03 20.21 8.73
N GLY A 154 7.96 20.75 7.51
CA GLY A 154 9.03 20.63 6.52
C GLY A 154 8.49 20.57 5.09
N ARG A 155 9.41 20.39 4.15
CA ARG A 155 9.09 20.33 2.71
C ARG A 155 9.02 18.91 2.23
N TYR A 156 7.94 18.60 1.49
CA TYR A 156 7.67 17.30 0.92
C TYR A 156 7.91 17.34 -0.58
N TYR A 157 8.82 16.50 -1.06
CA TYR A 157 9.16 16.36 -2.48
C TYR A 157 8.66 15.01 -2.98
N GLY A 158 7.87 14.99 -4.04
CA GLY A 158 7.22 13.80 -4.59
C GLY A 158 5.96 14.16 -5.39
N PRO A 159 5.17 13.18 -5.78
CA PRO A 159 5.29 11.75 -5.45
C PRO A 159 6.43 11.05 -6.20
N PHE A 160 7.02 10.03 -5.58
CA PHE A 160 7.94 9.12 -6.26
C PHE A 160 7.22 7.83 -6.65
N ALA A 161 7.58 7.27 -7.79
CA ALA A 161 6.96 6.05 -8.29
C ALA A 161 7.18 4.84 -7.38
N SER A 162 8.34 4.75 -6.71
CA SER A 162 8.69 3.64 -5.83
C SER A 162 9.50 4.05 -4.61
N ALA A 163 9.44 3.20 -3.58
CA ALA A 163 10.26 3.36 -2.38
C ALA A 163 11.77 3.27 -2.66
N GLY A 164 12.16 2.45 -3.64
CA GLY A 164 13.55 2.31 -4.08
C GLY A 164 14.06 3.60 -4.75
N SER A 165 13.21 4.29 -5.52
CA SER A 165 13.56 5.58 -6.12
C SER A 165 13.84 6.63 -5.06
N VAL A 166 13.00 6.72 -4.01
CA VAL A 166 13.27 7.63 -2.88
C VAL A 166 14.59 7.32 -2.20
N THR A 167 14.87 6.05 -1.93
CA THR A 167 16.12 5.65 -1.26
C THR A 167 17.34 6.01 -2.12
N ARG A 168 17.30 5.77 -3.44
CA ARG A 168 18.36 6.17 -4.36
C ARG A 168 18.56 7.68 -4.36
N THR A 169 17.48 8.45 -4.43
CA THR A 169 17.55 9.92 -4.40
C THR A 169 18.09 10.44 -3.07
N ILE A 170 17.66 9.90 -1.92
CA ILE A 170 18.22 10.29 -0.61
C ILE A 170 19.72 9.99 -0.54
N ASN A 171 20.15 8.80 -1.01
CA ASN A 171 21.58 8.47 -1.06
C ASN A 171 22.38 9.44 -1.94
N ALA A 172 21.78 9.88 -3.04
CA ALA A 172 22.38 10.86 -3.93
C ALA A 172 22.45 12.25 -3.27
N LEU A 173 21.38 12.71 -2.63
CA LEU A 173 21.36 13.97 -1.86
C LEU A 173 22.40 13.98 -0.73
N GLN A 174 22.59 12.85 -0.05
CA GLN A 174 23.63 12.73 0.97
C GLN A 174 25.05 12.84 0.39
N LYS A 175 25.30 12.27 -0.78
CA LYS A 175 26.60 12.42 -1.46
C LYS A 175 26.85 13.84 -1.96
N LEU A 176 25.79 14.50 -2.46
CA LEU A 176 25.89 15.85 -3.02
C LEU A 176 25.95 16.94 -1.96
N PHE A 177 25.06 16.89 -0.99
CA PHE A 177 24.80 17.97 -0.04
C PHE A 177 25.15 17.61 1.40
N LEU A 178 25.68 16.42 1.68
CA LEU A 178 26.12 15.94 3.00
C LEU A 178 25.08 16.11 4.11
N LEU A 179 23.79 15.94 3.78
CA LEU A 179 22.69 16.11 4.71
C LEU A 179 22.58 14.94 5.68
N ARG A 180 22.25 15.22 6.93
CA ARG A 180 21.96 14.18 7.91
C ARG A 180 20.65 13.46 7.63
N SER A 181 20.60 12.17 7.91
CA SER A 181 19.37 11.34 7.88
C SER A 181 19.04 10.72 9.24
N CYS A 182 19.91 10.90 10.24
CA CYS A 182 19.76 10.33 11.57
C CYS A 182 18.58 10.96 12.33
N THR A 183 18.03 10.22 13.31
CA THR A 183 16.99 10.72 14.22
C THR A 183 17.55 11.77 15.18
N ASP A 184 16.69 12.64 15.72
CA ASP A 184 17.11 13.72 16.60
C ASP A 184 17.67 13.16 17.92
N SER A 185 17.14 12.03 18.43
CA SER A 185 17.71 11.33 19.57
C SER A 185 19.11 10.78 19.31
N PHE A 186 19.36 10.26 18.10
CA PHE A 186 20.69 9.81 17.70
C PHE A 186 21.65 10.98 17.54
N PHE A 187 21.19 12.11 16.99
CA PHE A 187 21.95 13.35 16.84
C PHE A 187 22.42 13.90 18.18
N ALA A 188 21.50 14.03 19.14
CA ALA A 188 21.78 14.63 20.46
C ALA A 188 22.77 13.83 21.34
N ASN A 189 22.85 12.51 21.11
CA ASN A 189 23.67 11.61 21.93
C ASN A 189 25.04 11.27 21.30
N ARG A 190 25.54 12.09 20.36
CA ARG A 190 26.81 11.81 19.67
C ARG A 190 27.96 12.61 20.26
N SER A 191 29.07 11.93 20.57
CA SER A 191 30.34 12.52 20.99
C SER A 191 31.41 12.45 19.91
N ARG A 192 31.22 11.64 18.87
CA ARG A 192 32.15 11.48 17.74
C ARG A 192 31.39 11.32 16.42
N PRO A 193 31.99 11.68 15.26
CA PRO A 193 31.39 11.51 13.95
C PRO A 193 30.99 10.04 13.70
N CYS A 194 29.86 9.83 13.02
CA CYS A 194 29.41 8.49 12.65
C CYS A 194 29.99 8.07 11.29
N LEU A 195 29.71 6.81 10.90
CA LEU A 195 30.15 6.24 9.63
C LEU A 195 29.77 7.11 8.41
N LEU A 196 28.57 7.75 8.42
CA LEU A 196 28.15 8.60 7.30
C LEU A 196 29.09 9.79 7.07
N PHE A 197 29.72 10.32 8.10
CA PHE A 197 30.75 11.35 7.96
C PHE A 197 32.03 10.76 7.33
N GLN A 198 32.46 9.60 7.82
CA GLN A 198 33.68 8.95 7.33
C GLN A 198 33.59 8.60 5.83
N ILE A 199 32.40 8.14 5.37
CA ILE A 199 32.14 7.85 3.96
C ILE A 199 31.63 9.06 3.15
N LYS A 200 31.83 10.26 3.66
CA LYS A 200 31.50 11.55 3.01
C LYS A 200 30.03 11.65 2.55
N ARG A 201 29.09 11.25 3.43
CA ARG A 201 27.65 11.35 3.21
C ARG A 201 26.92 12.25 4.21
N CYS A 202 27.62 12.81 5.18
CA CYS A 202 27.09 13.72 6.19
C CYS A 202 28.19 14.68 6.61
N SER A 203 27.86 15.94 6.84
CA SER A 203 28.77 16.98 7.33
C SER A 203 29.05 16.93 8.83
N ALA A 204 28.45 15.96 9.56
CA ALA A 204 28.57 15.75 11.01
C ALA A 204 28.23 16.98 11.87
N PRO A 205 27.07 17.63 11.69
CA PRO A 205 26.64 18.75 12.52
C PRO A 205 26.44 18.37 14.00
N CYS A 206 26.20 17.09 14.30
CA CYS A 206 26.01 16.55 15.64
C CYS A 206 27.27 16.70 16.56
N VAL A 207 28.44 16.91 15.98
CA VAL A 207 29.72 17.09 16.67
C VAL A 207 30.42 18.38 16.19
N GLN A 208 29.64 19.37 15.75
CA GLN A 208 30.06 20.71 15.39
C GLN A 208 31.17 20.80 14.31
N ARG A 209 31.19 19.81 13.36
CA ARG A 209 32.09 19.86 12.19
C ARG A 209 31.66 20.88 11.15
N ILE A 210 30.43 21.34 11.23
CA ILE A 210 29.83 22.43 10.44
C ILE A 210 28.92 23.22 11.38
N ASP A 211 28.87 24.50 11.22
CA ASP A 211 27.98 25.41 11.95
C ASP A 211 26.57 25.42 11.32
N GLU A 212 25.63 26.08 11.96
CA GLU A 212 24.23 26.15 11.51
C GLU A 212 24.12 26.90 10.17
N ALA A 213 24.89 27.96 9.96
CA ALA A 213 24.87 28.77 8.74
C ALA A 213 25.35 27.94 7.52
N GLY A 214 26.51 27.30 7.65
CA GLY A 214 27.05 26.43 6.60
C GLY A 214 26.16 25.25 6.29
N TYR A 215 25.52 24.66 7.33
CA TYR A 215 24.55 23.56 7.09
C TYR A 215 23.27 24.05 6.40
N ALA A 216 22.80 25.27 6.73
CA ALA A 216 21.65 25.88 6.08
C ALA A 216 21.87 26.12 4.57
N GLU A 217 23.12 26.45 4.17
CA GLU A 217 23.48 26.54 2.75
C GLU A 217 23.36 25.19 2.04
N LEU A 218 23.85 24.11 2.64
CA LEU A 218 23.73 22.76 2.08
C LEU A 218 22.26 22.35 1.92
N VAL A 219 21.43 22.71 2.90
CA VAL A 219 19.98 22.49 2.85
C VAL A 219 19.33 23.27 1.70
N LYS A 220 19.71 24.54 1.54
CA LYS A 220 19.21 25.40 0.45
C LYS A 220 19.60 24.86 -0.92
N ASP A 221 20.84 24.42 -1.10
CA ASP A 221 21.32 23.83 -2.35
C ASP A 221 20.53 22.52 -2.67
N ALA A 222 20.24 21.71 -1.66
CA ALA A 222 19.41 20.52 -1.82
C ALA A 222 17.96 20.85 -2.17
N GLN A 223 17.40 21.91 -1.57
CA GLN A 223 16.05 22.40 -1.90
C GLN A 223 15.99 22.94 -3.35
N ASP A 224 16.98 23.70 -3.77
CA ASP A 224 17.08 24.21 -5.13
C ASP A 224 17.23 23.07 -6.16
N PHE A 225 18.04 22.06 -5.84
CA PHE A 225 18.15 20.86 -6.67
C PHE A 225 16.83 20.11 -6.79
N LEU A 226 16.16 19.81 -5.67
CA LEU A 226 14.85 19.14 -5.65
C LEU A 226 13.73 20.00 -6.27
N GLY A 227 13.89 21.32 -6.28
CA GLY A 227 13.00 22.27 -6.93
C GLY A 227 13.28 22.46 -8.43
N GLY A 228 14.23 21.70 -9.02
CA GLY A 228 14.54 21.74 -10.46
C GLY A 228 15.59 22.76 -10.90
N LYS A 229 16.22 23.48 -9.97
CA LYS A 229 17.29 24.43 -10.28
C LYS A 229 18.68 23.75 -10.34
N SER A 230 18.72 22.55 -10.91
CA SER A 230 19.93 21.72 -10.94
C SER A 230 21.09 22.38 -11.68
N THR A 231 20.83 23.12 -12.76
CA THR A 231 21.84 23.88 -13.52
C THR A 231 22.50 25.00 -12.68
N ALA A 232 21.70 25.70 -11.86
CA ALA A 232 22.24 26.73 -10.97
C ALA A 232 23.14 26.12 -9.88
N VAL A 233 22.73 24.99 -9.30
CA VAL A 233 23.55 24.25 -8.33
C VAL A 233 24.84 23.73 -8.97
N GLN A 234 24.76 23.22 -10.21
CA GLN A 234 25.94 22.76 -10.95
C GLN A 234 26.93 23.89 -11.22
N LYS A 235 26.43 25.07 -11.63
CA LYS A 235 27.26 26.27 -11.86
C LYS A 235 27.96 26.71 -10.58
N LYS A 236 27.21 26.81 -9.44
CA LYS A 236 27.77 27.16 -8.13
C LYS A 236 28.88 26.20 -7.69
N LEU A 237 28.66 24.88 -7.85
CA LEU A 237 29.67 23.88 -7.51
C LEU A 237 30.90 23.96 -8.42
N GLY A 238 30.70 24.26 -9.71
CA GLY A 238 31.78 24.45 -10.68
C GLY A 238 32.65 25.67 -10.34
N GLU A 239 32.03 26.79 -10.05
CA GLU A 239 32.72 28.02 -9.61
C GLU A 239 33.49 27.80 -8.32
N ALA A 240 32.89 27.14 -7.32
CA ALA A 240 33.56 26.80 -6.07
C ALA A 240 34.75 25.84 -6.26
N MET A 241 34.62 24.87 -7.18
CA MET A 241 35.71 23.94 -7.54
C MET A 241 36.89 24.70 -8.17
N GLN A 242 36.58 25.63 -9.09
CA GLN A 242 37.59 26.44 -9.76
C GLN A 242 38.32 27.32 -8.76
N ALA A 243 37.60 28.02 -7.86
CA ALA A 243 38.17 28.84 -6.81
C ALA A 243 39.07 28.06 -5.85
N ALA A 244 38.67 26.85 -5.44
CA ALA A 244 39.50 25.96 -4.62
C ALA A 244 40.78 25.55 -5.34
N SER A 245 40.70 25.27 -6.65
CA SER A 245 41.84 24.93 -7.49
C SER A 245 42.81 26.09 -7.63
N GLU A 246 42.32 27.32 -7.83
CA GLU A 246 43.14 28.54 -7.90
C GLU A 246 43.83 28.87 -6.55
N ALA A 247 43.14 28.55 -5.44
CA ALA A 247 43.71 28.65 -4.09
C ALA A 247 44.70 27.52 -3.74
N MET A 248 44.97 26.60 -4.68
CA MET A 248 45.78 25.38 -4.50
C MET A 248 45.24 24.40 -3.44
N ASP A 249 43.97 24.53 -3.04
CA ASP A 249 43.27 23.56 -2.19
C ASP A 249 42.72 22.39 -3.05
N PHE A 250 43.65 21.52 -3.46
CA PHE A 250 43.34 20.42 -4.35
C PHE A 250 42.45 19.35 -3.70
N GLU A 251 42.46 19.23 -2.37
CA GLU A 251 41.58 18.31 -1.65
C GLU A 251 40.14 18.77 -1.75
N GLN A 252 39.89 20.06 -1.48
CA GLN A 252 38.55 20.64 -1.61
C GLN A 252 38.07 20.64 -3.08
N ALA A 253 38.95 20.97 -4.03
CA ALA A 253 38.65 20.91 -5.46
C ALA A 253 38.26 19.49 -5.88
N ALA A 254 38.94 18.44 -5.41
CA ALA A 254 38.61 17.07 -5.68
C ALA A 254 37.24 16.65 -5.10
N VAL A 255 36.90 17.10 -3.89
CA VAL A 255 35.58 16.87 -3.28
C VAL A 255 34.47 17.51 -4.11
N LEU A 256 34.66 18.75 -4.55
CA LEU A 256 33.69 19.47 -5.38
C LEU A 256 33.53 18.86 -6.77
N ARG A 257 34.63 18.41 -7.40
CA ARG A 257 34.62 17.63 -8.64
C ARG A 257 33.80 16.34 -8.51
N ASP A 258 34.00 15.61 -7.44
CA ASP A 258 33.28 14.34 -7.22
C ASP A 258 31.78 14.58 -6.98
N ARG A 259 31.40 15.69 -6.34
CA ARG A 259 30.00 16.14 -6.24
C ARG A 259 29.43 16.49 -7.62
N LEU A 260 30.17 17.23 -8.46
CA LEU A 260 29.75 17.53 -9.82
C LEU A 260 29.54 16.29 -10.66
N LYS A 261 30.46 15.31 -10.59
CA LYS A 261 30.30 14.01 -11.28
C LYS A 261 29.05 13.26 -10.81
N ALA A 262 28.78 13.25 -9.51
CA ALA A 262 27.58 12.63 -8.95
C ALA A 262 26.29 13.33 -9.42
N LEU A 263 26.30 14.66 -9.52
CA LEU A 263 25.19 15.46 -10.06
C LEU A 263 24.93 15.12 -11.53
N THR A 264 25.97 15.14 -12.36
CA THR A 264 25.89 14.80 -13.81
C THR A 264 25.41 13.36 -14.02
N PHE A 265 25.84 12.42 -13.18
CA PHE A 265 25.39 11.03 -13.24
C PHE A 265 23.86 10.91 -12.96
N ILE A 266 23.35 11.64 -11.96
CA ILE A 266 21.92 11.66 -11.65
C ILE A 266 21.12 12.26 -12.82
N GLN A 267 21.60 13.34 -13.40
CA GLN A 267 20.97 13.97 -14.57
C GLN A 267 21.01 13.06 -15.81
N GLY A 268 22.12 12.40 -16.07
CA GLY A 268 22.31 11.52 -17.23
C GLY A 268 21.54 10.19 -17.13
N SER A 269 21.30 9.69 -15.93
CA SER A 269 20.53 8.45 -15.70
C SER A 269 19.02 8.66 -15.87
N GLN A 270 18.56 9.91 -15.99
CA GLN A 270 17.18 10.26 -16.26
C GLN A 270 17.02 10.49 -17.78
N ALA A 271 16.77 9.41 -18.52
CA ALA A 271 16.68 9.38 -20.00
C ALA A 271 15.58 10.30 -20.60
N ILE A 272 14.84 11.03 -19.76
CA ILE A 272 13.76 11.94 -20.17
C ILE A 272 13.96 13.26 -19.42
N ASN A 273 14.80 14.12 -19.95
CA ASN A 273 14.84 15.52 -19.52
C ASN A 273 13.74 16.27 -20.28
N ALA A 274 12.69 16.67 -19.57
CA ALA A 274 11.64 17.54 -20.07
C ALA A 274 12.04 19.00 -19.78
N GLU A 275 13.12 19.47 -20.40
CA GLU A 275 13.58 20.85 -20.25
C GLU A 275 12.45 21.83 -20.54
N GLY A 276 12.18 22.74 -19.61
CA GLY A 276 11.12 23.75 -19.73
C GLY A 276 9.71 23.30 -19.32
N LEU A 277 9.49 22.03 -18.92
CA LEU A 277 8.15 21.56 -18.51
C LEU A 277 7.79 21.94 -17.06
N GLY A 278 8.78 22.17 -16.20
CA GLY A 278 8.56 22.39 -14.75
C GLY A 278 7.96 21.16 -14.07
N ASP A 279 6.93 21.37 -13.26
CA ASP A 279 6.18 20.29 -12.59
C ASP A 279 5.00 19.86 -13.46
N ALA A 280 4.97 18.57 -13.86
CA ALA A 280 3.90 17.99 -14.65
C ALA A 280 3.69 16.51 -14.32
N ASP A 281 2.46 16.04 -14.44
CA ASP A 281 2.13 14.62 -14.51
C ASP A 281 1.67 14.27 -15.92
N ILE A 282 2.08 13.10 -16.41
CA ILE A 282 1.78 12.63 -17.76
C ILE A 282 1.05 11.32 -17.67
N PHE A 283 -0.14 11.25 -18.26
CA PHE A 283 -0.95 10.05 -18.29
C PHE A 283 -1.17 9.56 -19.72
N ALA A 284 -1.07 8.26 -19.92
CA ALA A 284 -1.45 7.62 -21.17
C ALA A 284 -2.18 6.31 -20.89
N LEU A 285 -3.23 6.03 -21.64
CA LEU A 285 -4.08 4.86 -21.47
C LEU A 285 -3.90 3.91 -22.65
N ALA A 286 -3.78 2.61 -22.36
CA ALA A 286 -3.81 1.54 -23.33
C ALA A 286 -4.95 0.56 -22.99
N THR A 287 -5.62 0.05 -24.03
CA THR A 287 -6.72 -0.91 -23.93
C THR A 287 -6.41 -2.15 -24.77
N LYS A 288 -6.63 -3.33 -24.22
CA LYS A 288 -6.51 -4.61 -24.93
C LYS A 288 -7.37 -5.68 -24.25
N GLY A 289 -8.21 -6.37 -25.02
CA GLY A 289 -9.04 -7.48 -24.50
C GLY A 289 -9.92 -7.08 -23.32
N GLY A 290 -10.50 -5.88 -23.31
CA GLY A 290 -11.35 -5.37 -22.23
C GLY A 290 -10.60 -4.93 -20.95
N SER A 291 -9.28 -5.13 -20.91
CA SER A 291 -8.42 -4.66 -19.83
C SER A 291 -7.77 -3.33 -20.18
N MET A 292 -7.55 -2.50 -19.18
CA MET A 292 -6.94 -1.17 -19.36
C MET A 292 -5.73 -0.98 -18.47
N CYS A 293 -4.75 -0.24 -18.99
CA CYS A 293 -3.56 0.21 -18.25
C CYS A 293 -3.39 1.71 -18.41
N ILE A 294 -3.24 2.42 -17.30
CA ILE A 294 -2.87 3.84 -17.29
C ILE A 294 -1.43 3.94 -16.81
N GLN A 295 -0.59 4.50 -17.67
CA GLN A 295 0.80 4.81 -17.35
C GLN A 295 0.90 6.26 -16.87
N ALA A 296 1.48 6.46 -15.68
CA ALA A 296 1.78 7.79 -15.15
C ALA A 296 3.28 8.04 -15.12
N PHE A 297 3.73 9.23 -15.56
CA PHE A 297 5.08 9.76 -15.34
C PHE A 297 5.01 10.99 -14.46
N PHE A 298 5.94 11.11 -13.51
CA PHE A 298 6.00 12.22 -12.58
C PHE A 298 7.20 13.10 -12.90
N ILE A 299 6.95 14.27 -13.46
CA ILE A 299 7.97 15.28 -13.76
C ILE A 299 7.94 16.33 -12.65
N ARG A 300 9.07 16.59 -12.03
CA ARG A 300 9.23 17.64 -11.03
C ARG A 300 10.52 18.40 -11.29
N GLY A 301 10.39 19.73 -11.40
CA GLY A 301 11.51 20.57 -11.79
C GLY A 301 12.13 20.20 -13.14
N GLY A 302 11.33 19.73 -14.10
CA GLY A 302 11.81 19.24 -15.39
C GLY A 302 12.48 17.86 -15.35
N GLN A 303 12.61 17.22 -14.19
CA GLN A 303 13.22 15.91 -14.01
C GLN A 303 12.16 14.81 -13.87
N ASN A 304 12.40 13.65 -14.47
CA ASN A 304 11.53 12.49 -14.32
C ASN A 304 11.81 11.75 -13.01
N TRP A 305 10.88 11.84 -12.05
CA TRP A 305 10.96 11.16 -10.74
C TRP A 305 10.41 9.74 -10.75
N GLY A 306 10.18 9.21 -11.93
CA GLY A 306 9.74 7.84 -12.15
C GLY A 306 8.39 7.74 -12.82
N HIS A 307 8.01 6.50 -13.08
CA HIS A 307 6.75 6.16 -13.73
C HIS A 307 6.11 4.96 -13.05
N ARG A 308 4.79 4.85 -13.18
CA ARG A 308 4.02 3.75 -12.61
C ARG A 308 2.86 3.39 -13.52
N SER A 309 2.61 2.08 -13.64
CA SER A 309 1.46 1.54 -14.36
C SER A 309 0.35 1.24 -13.36
N PHE A 310 -0.88 1.61 -13.70
CA PHE A 310 -2.08 1.36 -12.96
C PHE A 310 -3.03 0.53 -13.80
N PHE A 311 -3.74 -0.38 -13.17
CA PHE A 311 -4.71 -1.26 -13.82
C PHE A 311 -6.07 -1.08 -13.17
N PRO A 312 -6.89 -0.11 -13.64
CA PRO A 312 -8.25 0.08 -13.16
C PRO A 312 -9.07 -1.18 -13.34
N VAL A 313 -10.00 -1.43 -12.43
CA VAL A 313 -10.93 -2.55 -12.52
C VAL A 313 -12.36 -2.06 -12.75
N HIS A 314 -13.26 -2.97 -13.14
CA HIS A 314 -14.64 -2.69 -13.52
C HIS A 314 -14.73 -1.73 -14.71
N THR A 315 -13.79 -1.86 -15.66
CA THR A 315 -13.70 -1.02 -16.87
C THR A 315 -14.49 -1.58 -18.06
N ALA A 316 -15.06 -2.77 -17.94
CA ALA A 316 -15.88 -3.36 -18.98
C ALA A 316 -17.07 -2.45 -19.33
N GLU A 317 -17.29 -2.21 -20.63
CA GLU A 317 -18.36 -1.34 -21.15
C GLU A 317 -18.25 0.14 -20.69
N VAL A 318 -17.06 0.60 -20.24
CA VAL A 318 -16.81 2.00 -19.85
C VAL A 318 -15.92 2.67 -20.88
N ALA A 319 -16.26 3.91 -21.29
CA ALA A 319 -15.46 4.69 -22.23
C ALA A 319 -14.07 5.02 -21.63
N GLU A 320 -13.05 5.04 -22.47
CA GLU A 320 -11.67 5.29 -22.04
C GLU A 320 -11.50 6.68 -21.38
N GLU A 321 -12.24 7.68 -21.85
CA GLU A 321 -12.28 9.02 -21.28
C GLU A 321 -12.90 9.06 -19.88
N GLU A 322 -13.92 8.23 -19.63
CA GLU A 322 -14.56 8.07 -18.32
C GLU A 322 -13.63 7.34 -17.35
N VAL A 323 -12.93 6.29 -17.82
CA VAL A 323 -11.93 5.56 -17.02
C VAL A 323 -10.79 6.50 -16.63
N LEU A 324 -10.31 7.31 -17.57
CA LEU A 324 -9.24 8.27 -17.29
C LEU A 324 -9.68 9.35 -16.29
N ALA A 325 -10.89 9.87 -16.42
CA ALA A 325 -11.46 10.83 -15.48
C ALA A 325 -11.62 10.24 -14.08
N SER A 326 -12.19 9.04 -13.98
CA SER A 326 -12.34 8.32 -12.71
C SER A 326 -10.99 8.03 -12.04
N PHE A 327 -9.98 7.65 -12.84
CA PHE A 327 -8.62 7.45 -12.37
C PHE A 327 -8.03 8.75 -11.82
N MET A 328 -8.08 9.85 -12.58
CA MET A 328 -7.52 11.15 -12.17
C MET A 328 -8.16 11.66 -10.88
N ALA A 329 -9.48 11.55 -10.74
CA ALA A 329 -10.20 11.96 -9.54
C ALA A 329 -9.74 11.18 -8.30
N GLN A 330 -9.64 9.84 -8.38
CA GLN A 330 -9.18 9.00 -7.29
C GLN A 330 -7.67 9.17 -7.00
N PHE A 331 -6.85 9.34 -8.04
CA PHE A 331 -5.41 9.54 -7.90
C PHE A 331 -5.09 10.85 -7.19
N TYR A 332 -5.68 11.95 -7.63
CA TYR A 332 -5.45 13.26 -7.06
C TYR A 332 -6.15 13.48 -5.71
N GLU A 333 -6.98 12.58 -5.27
CA GLU A 333 -7.49 12.60 -3.89
C GLU A 333 -6.35 12.40 -2.87
N GLU A 334 -5.33 11.59 -3.18
CA GLU A 334 -4.17 11.36 -2.31
C GLU A 334 -2.95 12.22 -2.64
N VAL A 335 -2.77 12.52 -3.92
CA VAL A 335 -1.59 13.19 -4.46
C VAL A 335 -1.97 14.62 -4.84
N PRO A 336 -1.27 15.65 -4.36
CA PRO A 336 -1.53 17.00 -4.83
C PRO A 336 -1.19 17.11 -6.32
N PRO A 337 -2.12 17.65 -7.15
CA PRO A 337 -1.87 17.81 -8.56
C PRO A 337 -0.78 18.87 -8.83
N PRO A 338 0.03 18.69 -9.87
CA PRO A 338 0.89 19.76 -10.41
C PRO A 338 0.03 20.79 -11.17
N LYS A 339 0.63 21.92 -11.51
CA LYS A 339 -0.06 22.95 -12.31
C LYS A 339 -0.34 22.52 -13.76
N LEU A 340 0.36 21.52 -14.26
CA LEU A 340 0.22 20.98 -15.60
C LEU A 340 0.03 19.47 -15.56
N ILE A 341 -1.01 18.99 -16.22
CA ILE A 341 -1.28 17.57 -16.45
C ILE A 341 -1.34 17.38 -17.97
N LEU A 342 -0.53 16.46 -18.47
CA LEU A 342 -0.55 16.07 -19.88
C LEU A 342 -1.24 14.72 -20.02
N SER A 343 -2.05 14.55 -21.04
CA SER A 343 -2.73 13.29 -21.30
C SER A 343 -2.76 12.97 -22.79
N ASP A 344 -2.84 11.68 -23.13
CA ASP A 344 -2.97 11.22 -24.52
C ASP A 344 -4.37 11.47 -25.09
N ARG A 345 -5.37 11.66 -24.22
CA ARG A 345 -6.76 12.02 -24.54
C ARG A 345 -7.36 12.91 -23.46
N ALA A 346 -8.41 13.64 -23.80
CA ALA A 346 -9.13 14.43 -22.80
C ALA A 346 -9.93 13.48 -21.87
N PRO A 347 -9.79 13.61 -20.54
CA PRO A 347 -10.72 12.92 -19.64
C PRO A 347 -12.14 13.43 -19.81
N MET A 348 -13.13 12.62 -19.51
CA MET A 348 -14.53 13.07 -19.53
C MET A 348 -14.69 14.28 -18.60
N GLU A 349 -15.43 15.29 -19.03
CA GLU A 349 -15.62 16.55 -18.30
C GLU A 349 -14.29 17.24 -17.90
N CYS A 350 -13.35 17.32 -18.84
CA CYS A 350 -11.98 17.81 -18.64
C CYS A 350 -11.92 19.19 -17.94
N GLU A 351 -12.80 20.13 -18.32
CA GLU A 351 -12.85 21.47 -17.73
C GLU A 351 -13.28 21.44 -16.26
N LEU A 352 -14.30 20.64 -15.93
CA LEU A 352 -14.75 20.43 -14.56
C LEU A 352 -13.66 19.80 -13.69
N MET A 353 -12.94 18.81 -14.23
CA MET A 353 -11.80 18.18 -13.55
C MET A 353 -10.71 19.24 -13.27
N ALA A 354 -10.33 20.03 -14.23
CA ALA A 354 -9.34 21.09 -14.07
C ALA A 354 -9.77 22.13 -13.02
N GLN A 355 -11.07 22.51 -13.01
CA GLN A 355 -11.64 23.40 -12.02
C GLN A 355 -11.57 22.79 -10.62
N ALA A 356 -12.04 21.56 -10.43
CA ALA A 356 -12.04 20.89 -9.14
C ALA A 356 -10.61 20.75 -8.55
N LEU A 357 -9.63 20.42 -9.41
CA LEU A 357 -8.23 20.34 -8.99
C LEU A 357 -7.65 21.73 -8.65
N THR A 358 -8.07 22.80 -9.38
CA THR A 358 -7.69 24.19 -9.10
C THR A 358 -8.23 24.65 -7.74
N GLU A 359 -9.50 24.39 -7.42
CA GLU A 359 -10.11 24.70 -6.13
C GLU A 359 -9.39 23.98 -5.00
N ARG A 360 -9.01 22.71 -5.20
CA ARG A 360 -8.33 21.90 -4.20
C ARG A 360 -6.96 22.43 -3.78
N ILE A 361 -6.16 22.94 -4.73
CA ILE A 361 -4.78 23.40 -4.44
C ILE A 361 -4.65 24.93 -4.37
N GLY A 362 -5.71 25.69 -4.66
CA GLY A 362 -5.71 27.14 -4.65
C GLY A 362 -4.86 27.78 -5.76
N SER A 363 -4.51 27.02 -6.81
CA SER A 363 -3.75 27.52 -7.96
C SER A 363 -4.21 26.83 -9.24
N LYS A 364 -4.14 27.57 -10.38
CA LYS A 364 -4.67 27.10 -11.67
C LYS A 364 -3.99 25.80 -12.12
N VAL A 365 -4.78 24.75 -12.31
CA VAL A 365 -4.39 23.47 -12.91
C VAL A 365 -4.86 23.45 -14.36
N ARG A 366 -4.01 22.98 -15.27
CA ARG A 366 -4.33 22.79 -16.69
C ARG A 366 -4.17 21.34 -17.06
N ILE A 367 -5.14 20.81 -17.78
CA ILE A 367 -5.08 19.48 -18.40
C ILE A 367 -4.96 19.71 -19.91
N GLU A 368 -3.89 19.23 -20.52
CA GLU A 368 -3.58 19.46 -21.93
C GLU A 368 -3.38 18.12 -22.66
N VAL A 369 -3.91 18.04 -23.89
CA VAL A 369 -3.67 16.94 -24.83
C VAL A 369 -2.77 17.45 -25.95
N PRO A 370 -1.44 17.30 -25.84
CA PRO A 370 -0.50 17.89 -26.77
C PRO A 370 -0.52 17.17 -28.13
N GLN A 371 -0.65 17.92 -29.20
CA GLN A 371 -0.68 17.40 -30.57
C GLN A 371 0.68 17.47 -31.29
N ARG A 372 1.59 18.35 -30.84
CA ARG A 372 2.90 18.63 -31.50
C ARG A 372 3.99 18.91 -30.45
N GLY A 373 5.25 18.75 -30.87
CA GLY A 373 6.44 19.12 -30.11
C GLY A 373 6.89 18.06 -29.10
N ASP A 374 7.77 18.46 -28.18
CA ASP A 374 8.43 17.54 -27.22
C ASP A 374 7.45 16.92 -26.21
N ARG A 375 6.37 17.62 -25.87
CA ARG A 375 5.31 17.09 -25.00
C ARG A 375 4.64 15.85 -25.61
N THR A 376 4.46 15.83 -26.94
CA THR A 376 3.90 14.66 -27.65
C THR A 376 4.85 13.46 -27.60
N ARG A 377 6.18 13.69 -27.60
CA ARG A 377 7.15 12.57 -27.44
C ARG A 377 7.00 11.90 -26.09
N LEU A 378 6.80 12.68 -25.02
CA LEU A 378 6.58 12.16 -23.67
C LEU A 378 5.29 11.35 -23.59
N ILE A 379 4.20 11.83 -24.18
CA ILE A 379 2.94 11.09 -24.28
C ILE A 379 3.12 9.77 -25.05
N LYS A 380 3.76 9.79 -26.22
CA LYS A 380 4.03 8.57 -27.00
C LYS A 380 4.88 7.57 -26.24
N GLN A 381 5.81 8.02 -25.42
CA GLN A 381 6.58 7.13 -24.56
C GLN A 381 5.73 6.55 -23.44
N ALA A 382 4.87 7.34 -22.79
CA ALA A 382 3.93 6.84 -21.80
C ALA A 382 2.95 5.83 -22.40
N GLN A 383 2.47 6.07 -23.64
CA GLN A 383 1.62 5.12 -24.36
C GLN A 383 2.33 3.79 -24.63
N ARG A 384 3.57 3.81 -25.11
CA ARG A 384 4.36 2.58 -25.31
C ARG A 384 4.52 1.80 -24.01
N ASN A 385 4.85 2.50 -22.92
CA ASN A 385 4.98 1.86 -21.60
C ASN A 385 3.65 1.30 -21.10
N ALA A 386 2.51 1.96 -21.38
CA ALA A 386 1.19 1.45 -21.03
C ALA A 386 0.87 0.15 -21.79
N VAL A 387 1.15 0.10 -23.09
CA VAL A 387 0.97 -1.11 -23.92
C VAL A 387 1.85 -2.25 -23.42
N GLU A 388 3.16 -2.02 -23.21
CA GLU A 388 4.08 -3.04 -22.72
C GLU A 388 3.72 -3.55 -21.32
N ALA A 389 3.23 -2.68 -20.44
CA ALA A 389 2.78 -3.07 -19.11
C ALA A 389 1.51 -3.92 -19.17
N LEU A 390 0.58 -3.55 -20.07
CA LEU A 390 -0.65 -4.29 -20.28
C LEU A 390 -0.38 -5.68 -20.89
N ASP A 391 0.50 -5.75 -21.90
CA ASP A 391 0.91 -7.01 -22.53
C ASP A 391 1.56 -7.96 -21.51
N ARG A 392 2.48 -7.46 -20.67
CA ARG A 392 3.06 -8.27 -19.58
C ARG A 392 2.01 -8.81 -18.63
N ARG A 393 1.08 -7.95 -18.20
CA ARG A 393 0.02 -8.36 -17.27
C ARG A 393 -0.91 -9.42 -17.89
N LEU A 394 -1.29 -9.25 -19.16
CA LEU A 394 -2.12 -10.23 -19.87
C LEU A 394 -1.37 -11.55 -20.07
N ALA A 395 -0.09 -11.50 -20.41
CA ALA A 395 0.74 -12.71 -20.50
C ALA A 395 0.88 -13.43 -19.16
N GLU A 396 1.11 -12.70 -18.06
CA GLU A 396 1.15 -13.25 -16.71
C GLU A 396 -0.19 -13.92 -16.34
N THR A 397 -1.32 -13.27 -16.63
CA THR A 397 -2.66 -13.80 -16.38
C THR A 397 -2.94 -15.05 -17.21
N THR A 398 -2.57 -15.05 -18.50
CA THR A 398 -2.73 -16.21 -19.38
C THR A 398 -1.87 -17.40 -18.92
N THR A 399 -0.63 -17.14 -18.48
CA THR A 399 0.25 -18.16 -17.92
C THR A 399 -0.34 -18.74 -16.64
N GLN A 400 -0.84 -17.88 -15.75
CA GLN A 400 -1.49 -18.34 -14.52
C GLN A 400 -2.75 -19.16 -14.77
N ALA A 401 -3.59 -18.77 -15.75
CA ALA A 401 -4.76 -19.56 -16.15
C ALA A 401 -4.38 -20.97 -16.60
N LYS A 402 -3.36 -21.10 -17.46
CA LYS A 402 -2.84 -22.41 -17.90
C LYS A 402 -2.31 -23.26 -16.74
N ILE A 403 -1.63 -22.65 -15.79
CA ILE A 403 -1.14 -23.35 -14.59
C ILE A 403 -2.31 -23.87 -13.76
N LEU A 404 -3.36 -23.06 -13.59
CA LEU A 404 -4.56 -23.48 -12.85
C LEU A 404 -5.33 -24.59 -13.58
N GLU A 405 -5.44 -24.53 -14.91
CA GLU A 405 -6.02 -25.61 -15.73
C GLU A 405 -5.24 -26.91 -15.57
N GLU A 406 -3.90 -26.84 -15.61
CA GLU A 406 -3.02 -28.00 -15.40
C GLU A 406 -3.15 -28.56 -13.96
N MET A 407 -3.37 -27.70 -12.96
CA MET A 407 -3.69 -28.14 -11.60
C MET A 407 -5.01 -28.90 -11.52
N VAL A 408 -6.03 -28.48 -12.27
CA VAL A 408 -7.33 -29.21 -12.37
C VAL A 408 -7.08 -30.64 -12.82
N GLU A 409 -6.34 -30.83 -13.92
CA GLU A 409 -6.04 -32.15 -14.46
C GLU A 409 -5.18 -32.99 -13.50
N THR A 410 -4.15 -32.37 -12.91
CA THR A 410 -3.19 -33.08 -12.05
C THR A 410 -3.80 -33.53 -10.72
N PHE A 411 -4.55 -32.69 -10.08
CA PHE A 411 -5.15 -32.96 -8.77
C PHE A 411 -6.57 -33.51 -8.84
N GLY A 412 -7.18 -33.53 -10.03
CA GLY A 412 -8.55 -33.99 -10.25
C GLY A 412 -9.58 -33.07 -9.61
N LEU A 413 -9.39 -31.74 -9.76
CA LEU A 413 -10.35 -30.76 -9.27
C LEU A 413 -11.58 -30.70 -10.19
N ASP A 414 -12.73 -30.33 -9.64
CA ASP A 414 -14.00 -30.21 -10.42
C ASP A 414 -13.98 -29.01 -11.39
N GLY A 415 -13.06 -28.09 -11.23
CA GLY A 415 -12.87 -26.91 -12.08
C GLY A 415 -11.71 -26.04 -11.63
N VAL A 416 -11.47 -24.96 -12.38
CA VAL A 416 -10.42 -23.99 -12.02
C VAL A 416 -10.79 -23.33 -10.68
N PRO A 417 -9.94 -23.47 -9.65
CA PRO A 417 -10.25 -22.96 -8.32
C PRO A 417 -10.32 -21.44 -8.31
N ASP A 418 -11.45 -20.89 -7.93
CA ASP A 418 -11.63 -19.44 -7.74
C ASP A 418 -11.02 -18.97 -6.41
N ARG A 419 -11.06 -19.86 -5.40
CA ARG A 419 -10.47 -19.57 -4.08
C ARG A 419 -9.59 -20.72 -3.61
N ILE A 420 -8.30 -20.41 -3.42
CA ILE A 420 -7.28 -21.32 -2.87
C ILE A 420 -6.89 -20.78 -1.49
N GLU A 421 -7.03 -21.56 -0.43
CA GLU A 421 -6.57 -21.23 0.90
C GLU A 421 -5.31 -22.03 1.25
N ILE A 422 -4.26 -21.35 1.74
CA ILE A 422 -2.99 -21.96 2.11
C ILE A 422 -2.77 -21.76 3.59
N TYR A 423 -2.52 -22.85 4.33
CA TYR A 423 -2.34 -22.88 5.76
C TYR A 423 -0.90 -23.22 6.14
N ASP A 424 -0.31 -22.42 7.02
CA ASP A 424 1.01 -22.64 7.59
C ASP A 424 0.97 -22.49 9.11
N ASN A 425 1.56 -23.46 9.82
CA ASN A 425 1.77 -23.41 11.25
C ASN A 425 3.19 -22.95 11.53
N SER A 426 3.33 -21.88 12.28
CA SER A 426 4.64 -21.38 12.68
C SER A 426 4.73 -21.30 14.20
N HIS A 427 5.69 -22.04 14.77
CA HIS A 427 6.04 -21.95 16.19
C HIS A 427 7.52 -21.61 16.37
N ILE A 428 7.84 -20.82 17.36
CA ILE A 428 9.22 -20.55 17.77
C ILE A 428 9.33 -20.99 19.22
N GLN A 429 10.12 -22.05 19.45
CA GLN A 429 10.57 -22.53 20.76
C GLN A 429 9.74 -22.01 21.95
N GLY A 430 8.60 -22.64 22.21
CA GLY A 430 7.90 -22.58 23.51
C GLY A 430 7.03 -21.35 23.80
N SER A 431 6.89 -20.36 22.92
CA SER A 431 5.99 -19.23 23.18
C SER A 431 5.38 -18.63 21.93
N HIS A 432 4.03 -18.49 21.92
CA HIS A 432 3.24 -17.83 20.89
C HIS A 432 3.08 -18.59 19.56
N ALA A 433 2.52 -19.80 19.60
CA ALA A 433 2.08 -20.52 18.41
C ALA A 433 1.06 -19.70 17.60
N LEU A 434 1.28 -19.61 16.30
CA LEU A 434 0.47 -18.84 15.37
C LEU A 434 0.22 -19.64 14.10
N GLY A 435 -1.05 -19.79 13.73
CA GLY A 435 -1.43 -20.24 12.41
C GLY A 435 -1.66 -19.09 11.45
N ALA A 436 -1.29 -19.27 10.21
CA ALA A 436 -1.49 -18.33 9.12
C ALA A 436 -2.33 -18.96 8.01
N MET A 437 -3.27 -18.18 7.47
CA MET A 437 -4.04 -18.52 6.28
C MET A 437 -3.82 -17.40 5.25
N VAL A 438 -3.34 -17.74 4.08
CA VAL A 438 -3.31 -16.84 2.92
C VAL A 438 -4.31 -17.32 1.88
N VAL A 439 -4.78 -16.39 1.04
CA VAL A 439 -5.80 -16.66 0.03
C VAL A 439 -5.29 -16.21 -1.33
N ALA A 440 -5.47 -17.08 -2.32
CA ALA A 440 -5.18 -16.81 -3.72
C ALA A 440 -6.36 -17.17 -4.61
N GLY A 441 -6.31 -16.79 -5.87
CA GLY A 441 -7.28 -17.14 -6.90
C GLY A 441 -6.70 -16.87 -8.29
N PRO A 442 -7.51 -16.92 -9.35
CA PRO A 442 -7.06 -16.73 -10.74
C PRO A 442 -6.32 -15.40 -10.98
N GLU A 443 -6.67 -14.36 -10.24
CA GLU A 443 -6.03 -13.05 -10.33
C GLU A 443 -4.79 -12.88 -9.41
N GLY A 444 -4.40 -13.91 -8.66
CA GLY A 444 -3.30 -13.90 -7.70
C GLY A 444 -3.75 -13.80 -6.24
N PHE A 445 -2.88 -13.25 -5.39
CA PHE A 445 -3.12 -13.20 -3.94
C PHE A 445 -4.20 -12.20 -3.51
N ARG A 446 -5.18 -12.66 -2.71
CA ARG A 446 -6.27 -11.85 -2.11
C ARG A 446 -5.89 -11.43 -0.67
N LYS A 447 -5.01 -10.44 -0.51
CA LYS A 447 -4.41 -10.07 0.78
C LYS A 447 -5.40 -9.59 1.85
N ASN A 448 -6.55 -9.06 1.47
CA ASN A 448 -7.65 -8.68 2.36
C ASN A 448 -8.31 -9.88 3.04
N ALA A 449 -8.23 -11.05 2.41
CA ALA A 449 -8.77 -12.31 2.93
C ALA A 449 -7.80 -13.09 3.84
N TYR A 450 -6.56 -12.63 4.01
CA TYR A 450 -5.58 -13.28 4.89
C TYR A 450 -6.03 -13.25 6.35
N ARG A 451 -5.81 -14.35 7.06
CA ARG A 451 -6.18 -14.48 8.48
C ARG A 451 -5.00 -14.98 9.31
N LYS A 452 -5.00 -14.60 10.60
CA LYS A 452 -4.06 -15.07 11.63
C LYS A 452 -4.84 -15.73 12.73
N PHE A 453 -4.41 -16.92 13.13
CA PHE A 453 -5.00 -17.70 14.20
C PHE A 453 -4.04 -17.72 15.39
N ASN A 454 -4.36 -16.97 16.43
CA ASN A 454 -3.64 -17.08 17.69
C ASN A 454 -4.15 -18.33 18.40
N MET A 455 -3.29 -19.28 18.71
CA MET A 455 -3.66 -20.49 19.47
C MET A 455 -4.06 -20.08 20.89
N LYS A 456 -5.19 -20.60 21.35
CA LYS A 456 -5.77 -20.25 22.65
C LYS A 456 -5.26 -21.17 23.76
N ASN A 457 -4.91 -22.40 23.43
CA ASN A 457 -4.52 -23.41 24.40
C ASN A 457 -2.99 -23.54 24.46
N PRO A 458 -2.33 -23.29 25.60
CA PRO A 458 -0.87 -23.43 25.74
C PRO A 458 -0.36 -24.86 25.48
N GLU A 459 -1.18 -25.86 25.73
CA GLU A 459 -0.81 -27.27 25.51
C GLU A 459 -0.77 -27.65 24.05
N THR A 460 -1.53 -26.97 23.19
CA THR A 460 -1.52 -27.18 21.73
C THR A 460 -0.38 -26.45 21.03
N SER A 461 0.34 -25.56 21.71
CA SER A 461 1.35 -24.69 21.08
C SER A 461 2.61 -25.42 20.59
N ASN A 462 2.82 -26.67 20.97
CA ASN A 462 3.92 -27.54 20.56
C ASN A 462 3.46 -28.74 19.72
N ASP A 463 2.16 -28.86 19.45
CA ASP A 463 1.57 -29.93 18.63
C ASP A 463 1.00 -29.34 17.34
N ASP A 464 1.72 -29.51 16.23
CA ASP A 464 1.32 -29.04 14.91
C ASP A 464 -0.03 -29.61 14.46
N PHE A 465 -0.38 -30.81 14.89
CA PHE A 465 -1.66 -31.44 14.57
C PHE A 465 -2.80 -30.79 15.34
N ALA A 466 -2.58 -30.50 16.61
CA ALA A 466 -3.56 -29.81 17.44
C ALA A 466 -3.77 -28.37 16.98
N MET A 467 -2.69 -27.69 16.58
CA MET A 467 -2.77 -26.35 15.98
C MET A 467 -3.61 -26.35 14.68
N MET A 468 -3.38 -27.33 13.81
CA MET A 468 -4.12 -27.45 12.56
C MET A 468 -5.60 -27.71 12.83
N ARG A 469 -5.92 -28.61 13.77
CA ARG A 469 -7.30 -28.83 14.19
C ARG A 469 -7.99 -27.55 14.68
N GLU A 470 -7.36 -26.81 15.60
CA GLU A 470 -7.92 -25.55 16.13
C GLU A 470 -8.17 -24.52 15.00
N MET A 471 -7.25 -24.43 14.03
CA MET A 471 -7.42 -23.50 12.89
C MET A 471 -8.62 -23.87 12.03
N PHE A 472 -8.75 -25.13 11.68
CA PHE A 472 -9.82 -25.63 10.81
C PHE A 472 -11.18 -25.56 11.51
N GLU A 473 -11.28 -25.96 12.76
CA GLU A 473 -12.50 -25.81 13.55
C GLU A 473 -12.98 -24.36 13.62
N ARG A 474 -12.07 -23.42 13.87
CA ARG A 474 -12.39 -21.97 13.93
C ARG A 474 -12.76 -21.40 12.58
N ARG A 475 -12.08 -21.81 11.51
CA ARG A 475 -12.33 -21.29 10.15
C ARG A 475 -13.61 -21.86 9.57
N PHE A 476 -13.72 -23.17 9.52
CA PHE A 476 -14.84 -23.84 8.85
C PHE A 476 -16.07 -23.94 9.75
N GLY A 477 -15.90 -24.11 11.06
CA GLY A 477 -17.02 -24.03 11.99
C GLY A 477 -17.68 -22.64 12.04
N ARG A 478 -16.91 -21.57 11.75
CA ARG A 478 -17.45 -20.23 11.55
C ARG A 478 -18.16 -20.13 10.20
N ALA A 479 -17.53 -20.58 9.11
CA ALA A 479 -18.11 -20.53 7.77
C ALA A 479 -19.44 -21.29 7.69
N ALA A 480 -19.51 -22.50 8.27
CA ALA A 480 -20.72 -23.31 8.30
C ALA A 480 -21.89 -22.62 9.02
N ARG A 481 -21.60 -21.76 10.02
CA ARG A 481 -22.64 -21.00 10.73
C ARG A 481 -23.04 -19.70 10.06
N GLU A 482 -22.06 -18.98 9.46
CA GLU A 482 -22.30 -17.64 8.88
C GLU A 482 -22.75 -17.72 7.41
N ASP A 483 -22.39 -18.77 6.70
CA ASP A 483 -22.67 -18.97 5.27
C ASP A 483 -22.93 -20.45 4.96
N PRO A 484 -24.02 -21.03 5.52
CA PRO A 484 -24.34 -22.46 5.33
C PRO A 484 -24.67 -22.80 3.87
N ASP A 485 -25.23 -21.84 3.13
CA ASP A 485 -25.62 -22.01 1.71
C ASP A 485 -24.47 -21.74 0.73
N ARG A 486 -23.29 -21.31 1.24
CA ARG A 486 -22.06 -21.03 0.48
C ARG A 486 -22.17 -19.96 -0.62
N ASP A 487 -23.07 -19.01 -0.43
CA ASP A 487 -23.33 -17.94 -1.40
C ASP A 487 -22.34 -16.77 -1.31
N SER A 488 -21.52 -16.71 -0.25
CA SER A 488 -20.61 -15.57 0.02
C SER A 488 -19.36 -15.56 -0.86
N GLY A 489 -19.01 -16.67 -1.52
CA GLY A 489 -17.74 -16.87 -2.21
C GLY A 489 -16.52 -16.91 -1.26
N GLU A 490 -16.76 -17.11 0.04
CA GLU A 490 -15.69 -17.27 1.04
C GLU A 490 -15.26 -18.73 1.25
N TRP A 491 -15.96 -19.69 0.65
CA TRP A 491 -15.57 -21.10 0.71
C TRP A 491 -14.44 -21.40 -0.26
N PRO A 492 -13.41 -22.17 0.14
CA PRO A 492 -12.32 -22.54 -0.78
C PRO A 492 -12.71 -23.73 -1.67
N ASP A 493 -12.26 -23.67 -2.92
CA ASP A 493 -12.29 -24.81 -3.84
C ASP A 493 -11.10 -25.73 -3.62
N LEU A 494 -9.99 -25.17 -3.12
CA LEU A 494 -8.76 -25.90 -2.84
C LEU A 494 -8.12 -25.40 -1.55
N VAL A 495 -7.75 -26.34 -0.70
CA VAL A 495 -6.99 -26.11 0.53
C VAL A 495 -5.60 -26.71 0.41
N LEU A 496 -4.57 -25.91 0.60
CA LEU A 496 -3.18 -26.33 0.67
C LEU A 496 -2.68 -26.23 2.11
N ILE A 497 -2.02 -27.28 2.60
CA ILE A 497 -1.45 -27.34 3.96
C ILE A 497 0.06 -27.46 3.84
N ASP A 498 0.82 -26.49 4.39
CA ASP A 498 2.27 -26.60 4.53
C ASP A 498 2.58 -27.62 5.62
N GLY A 499 2.56 -28.91 5.22
CA GLY A 499 2.70 -30.03 6.12
C GLY A 499 2.48 -31.38 5.46
N GLY A 500 2.93 -32.44 6.14
CA GLY A 500 2.84 -33.81 5.65
C GLY A 500 1.47 -34.46 5.91
N LYS A 501 1.42 -35.78 5.64
CA LYS A 501 0.21 -36.63 5.78
C LYS A 501 -0.51 -36.47 7.13
N GLY A 502 0.21 -36.31 8.23
CA GLY A 502 -0.40 -36.20 9.55
C GLY A 502 -1.18 -34.91 9.77
N GLN A 503 -0.66 -33.78 9.28
CA GLN A 503 -1.36 -32.49 9.34
C GLN A 503 -2.57 -32.48 8.39
N LEU A 504 -2.43 -33.06 7.19
CA LEU A 504 -3.55 -33.27 6.26
C LEU A 504 -4.67 -34.13 6.89
N SER A 505 -4.32 -35.24 7.53
CA SER A 505 -5.30 -36.11 8.20
C SER A 505 -6.00 -35.41 9.37
N ALA A 506 -5.24 -34.63 10.16
CA ALA A 506 -5.80 -33.87 11.28
C ALA A 506 -6.80 -32.79 10.82
N ALA A 507 -6.51 -32.11 9.71
CA ALA A 507 -7.39 -31.10 9.12
C ALA A 507 -8.64 -31.75 8.51
N ARG A 508 -8.46 -32.88 7.81
CA ARG A 508 -9.56 -33.63 7.20
C ARG A 508 -10.57 -34.13 8.24
N ALA A 509 -10.12 -34.67 9.34
CA ALA A 509 -11.00 -35.14 10.42
C ALA A 509 -11.95 -34.02 10.92
N ILE A 510 -11.49 -32.78 11.01
CA ILE A 510 -12.34 -31.64 11.39
C ILE A 510 -13.38 -31.31 10.32
N LEU A 511 -13.03 -31.39 9.03
CA LEU A 511 -14.01 -31.15 7.97
C LEU A 511 -15.07 -32.27 7.95
N GLU A 512 -14.67 -33.54 8.14
CA GLU A 512 -15.57 -34.67 8.27
C GLU A 512 -16.50 -34.51 9.48
N ASP A 513 -16.00 -34.10 10.64
CA ASP A 513 -16.80 -33.79 11.84
C ASP A 513 -17.81 -32.65 11.60
N LEU A 514 -17.49 -31.71 10.73
CA LEU A 514 -18.37 -30.60 10.34
C LEU A 514 -19.31 -30.95 9.17
N GLY A 515 -19.23 -32.17 8.61
CA GLY A 515 -20.01 -32.60 7.46
C GLY A 515 -19.60 -31.95 6.13
N ILE A 516 -18.33 -31.56 6.00
CA ILE A 516 -17.78 -30.88 4.81
C ILE A 516 -16.89 -31.88 4.06
N GLU A 517 -17.37 -32.43 2.95
CA GLU A 517 -16.68 -33.50 2.21
C GLU A 517 -16.20 -33.08 0.81
N ASP A 518 -16.65 -31.93 0.32
CA ASP A 518 -16.49 -31.46 -1.07
C ASP A 518 -15.32 -30.49 -1.28
N ILE A 519 -14.49 -30.24 -0.27
CA ILE A 519 -13.30 -29.38 -0.40
C ILE A 519 -12.09 -30.24 -0.72
N CYS A 520 -11.44 -29.98 -1.86
CA CYS A 520 -10.19 -30.63 -2.19
C CYS A 520 -9.06 -30.13 -1.26
N MET A 521 -8.31 -31.07 -0.67
CA MET A 521 -7.21 -30.78 0.27
C MET A 521 -5.91 -31.42 -0.20
N ILE A 522 -4.80 -30.71 -0.07
CA ILE A 522 -3.48 -31.19 -0.46
C ILE A 522 -2.46 -30.81 0.60
N GLY A 523 -1.71 -31.80 1.10
CA GLY A 523 -0.56 -31.57 1.99
C GLY A 523 0.71 -31.38 1.18
N ILE A 524 1.51 -30.38 1.52
CA ILE A 524 2.79 -30.07 0.88
C ILE A 524 3.91 -30.44 1.85
N ALA A 525 4.64 -31.53 1.57
CA ALA A 525 5.76 -31.97 2.38
C ALA A 525 7.10 -31.76 1.67
N LYS A 526 8.14 -31.45 2.44
CA LYS A 526 9.50 -31.43 1.93
C LYS A 526 9.94 -32.87 1.67
N GLY A 527 10.45 -33.14 0.48
CA GLY A 527 10.95 -34.46 0.11
C GLY A 527 12.12 -34.93 0.99
N PRO A 528 12.43 -36.25 0.98
CA PRO A 528 13.38 -36.87 1.93
C PRO A 528 14.84 -36.42 1.80
N HIS A 529 15.21 -35.70 0.76
CA HIS A 529 16.55 -35.14 0.56
C HIS A 529 16.58 -33.64 0.89
N HIS A 530 16.89 -33.35 2.14
CA HIS A 530 17.09 -31.96 2.59
C HIS A 530 18.15 -31.24 1.76
N GLY A 531 17.73 -30.32 0.88
CA GLY A 531 18.50 -29.13 0.55
C GLY A 531 19.16 -29.03 -0.82
N ARG A 532 19.18 -30.00 -1.73
CA ARG A 532 19.77 -29.82 -3.08
C ARG A 532 18.93 -30.27 -4.28
N ASP A 533 17.98 -31.16 -4.12
CA ASP A 533 17.08 -31.62 -5.20
C ASP A 533 15.60 -31.35 -4.91
N GLY A 534 15.27 -30.30 -4.18
CA GLY A 534 13.99 -29.63 -3.96
C GLY A 534 12.68 -30.31 -4.42
N ARG A 535 12.56 -31.61 -4.30
CA ARG A 535 11.35 -32.33 -4.68
C ARG A 535 10.36 -32.30 -3.53
N GLU A 536 9.42 -31.36 -3.62
CA GLU A 536 8.25 -31.38 -2.76
C GLU A 536 7.35 -32.53 -3.18
N VAL A 537 6.72 -33.14 -2.17
CA VAL A 537 5.73 -34.22 -2.35
C VAL A 537 4.37 -33.68 -1.94
N PHE A 538 3.42 -33.79 -2.84
CA PHE A 538 2.03 -33.37 -2.65
C PHE A 538 1.21 -34.61 -2.26
N HIS A 539 0.71 -34.60 -1.04
CA HIS A 539 -0.09 -35.69 -0.47
C HIS A 539 -1.58 -35.42 -0.68
N MET A 540 -2.27 -36.36 -1.34
CA MET A 540 -3.70 -36.32 -1.56
C MET A 540 -4.44 -37.06 -0.42
N PRO A 541 -5.71 -36.71 -0.14
CA PRO A 541 -6.53 -37.39 0.89
C PRO A 541 -6.76 -38.88 0.61
N ASP A 542 -6.73 -39.29 -0.67
CA ASP A 542 -6.87 -40.68 -1.10
C ASP A 542 -5.58 -41.51 -0.97
N GLY A 543 -4.52 -40.92 -0.44
CA GLY A 543 -3.22 -41.55 -0.26
C GLY A 543 -2.26 -41.45 -1.44
N ARG A 544 -2.70 -40.90 -2.59
CA ARG A 544 -1.79 -40.63 -3.71
C ARG A 544 -0.75 -39.59 -3.33
N GLU A 545 0.44 -39.76 -3.90
CA GLU A 545 1.56 -38.81 -3.81
C GLU A 545 1.90 -38.31 -5.20
N ILE A 546 1.95 -37.00 -5.36
CA ILE A 546 2.27 -36.35 -6.61
C ILE A 546 3.59 -35.59 -6.43
N SER A 547 4.47 -35.70 -7.42
CA SER A 547 5.72 -34.97 -7.48
C SER A 547 5.90 -34.38 -8.88
N PHE A 548 6.37 -33.17 -8.97
CA PHE A 548 6.61 -32.49 -10.24
C PHE A 548 8.11 -32.47 -10.58
N PRO A 549 8.47 -32.40 -11.87
CA PRO A 549 9.83 -32.06 -12.29
C PRO A 549 10.28 -30.70 -11.73
N ILE A 550 11.59 -30.52 -11.52
CA ILE A 550 12.16 -29.31 -10.87
C ILE A 550 11.75 -28.01 -11.57
N ASN A 551 11.58 -28.01 -12.88
CA ASN A 551 11.25 -26.81 -13.67
C ASN A 551 9.76 -26.75 -14.04
N HIS A 552 8.89 -27.47 -13.33
CA HIS A 552 7.47 -27.52 -13.66
C HIS A 552 6.74 -26.25 -13.24
N PRO A 553 5.95 -25.59 -14.12
CA PRO A 553 5.27 -24.33 -13.80
C PRO A 553 4.31 -24.44 -12.59
N VAL A 554 3.57 -25.55 -12.47
CA VAL A 554 2.68 -25.82 -11.34
C VAL A 554 3.48 -25.91 -10.03
N LEU A 555 4.66 -26.56 -10.03
CA LEU A 555 5.51 -26.63 -8.85
C LEU A 555 5.92 -25.23 -8.37
N PHE A 556 6.41 -24.37 -9.27
CA PHE A 556 6.78 -23.00 -8.93
C PHE A 556 5.59 -22.18 -8.41
N TYR A 557 4.41 -22.39 -8.96
CA TYR A 557 3.20 -21.72 -8.49
C TYR A 557 2.84 -22.16 -7.07
N LEU A 558 2.81 -23.46 -6.78
CA LEU A 558 2.54 -24.02 -5.46
C LEU A 558 3.60 -23.60 -4.41
N GLN A 559 4.88 -23.61 -4.79
CA GLN A 559 5.97 -23.09 -3.95
C GLN A 559 5.76 -21.60 -3.62
N ARG A 560 5.39 -20.79 -4.59
CA ARG A 560 5.10 -19.38 -4.39
C ARG A 560 3.93 -19.16 -3.42
N LEU A 561 2.88 -20.00 -3.50
CA LEU A 561 1.74 -19.96 -2.58
C LEU A 561 2.18 -20.32 -1.15
N ARG A 562 2.94 -21.38 -0.98
CA ARG A 562 3.52 -21.80 0.30
C ARG A 562 4.44 -20.75 0.90
N ASP A 563 5.38 -20.24 0.11
CA ASP A 563 6.34 -19.23 0.57
C ASP A 563 5.65 -17.93 1.03
N GLU A 564 4.53 -17.55 0.40
CA GLU A 564 3.72 -16.42 0.86
C GLU A 564 3.05 -16.70 2.22
N ALA A 565 2.53 -17.91 2.45
CA ALA A 565 1.97 -18.30 3.74
C ALA A 565 3.05 -18.25 4.84
N HIS A 566 4.21 -18.84 4.58
CA HIS A 566 5.36 -18.81 5.48
C HIS A 566 5.85 -17.37 5.75
N ARG A 567 5.97 -16.55 4.71
CA ARG A 567 6.31 -15.11 4.86
C ARG A 567 5.31 -14.35 5.72
N PHE A 568 4.01 -14.64 5.55
CA PHE A 568 2.95 -14.01 6.33
C PHE A 568 2.96 -14.42 7.80
N ALA A 569 3.23 -15.71 8.08
CA ALA A 569 3.40 -16.24 9.42
C ALA A 569 4.61 -15.61 10.14
N ILE A 570 5.79 -15.58 9.51
CA ILE A 570 7.01 -14.95 10.07
C ILE A 570 6.80 -13.45 10.31
N GLY A 571 6.15 -12.74 9.41
CA GLY A 571 5.84 -11.31 9.54
C GLY A 571 4.99 -11.02 10.79
N ALA A 572 4.05 -11.93 11.10
CA ALA A 572 3.21 -11.84 12.29
C ALA A 572 4.01 -12.02 13.59
N HIS A 573 4.95 -12.97 13.62
CA HIS A 573 5.83 -13.16 14.77
C HIS A 573 6.72 -11.95 15.04
N ARG A 574 7.30 -11.32 14.01
CA ARG A 574 8.07 -10.07 14.17
C ARG A 574 7.24 -8.95 14.76
N GLN A 575 5.99 -8.84 14.36
CA GLN A 575 5.06 -7.82 14.86
C GLN A 575 4.64 -8.06 16.30
N LYS A 576 4.41 -9.33 16.70
CA LYS A 576 4.16 -9.73 18.10
C LYS A 576 5.37 -9.48 18.99
N ARG A 577 6.59 -9.83 18.56
CA ARG A 577 7.82 -9.50 19.30
C ARG A 577 7.97 -7.99 19.51
N SER A 578 7.74 -7.19 18.48
CA SER A 578 7.80 -5.73 18.60
C SER A 578 6.78 -5.20 19.62
N LYS A 579 5.57 -5.79 19.66
CA LYS A 579 4.55 -5.46 20.67
C LYS A 579 4.90 -6.01 22.06
N ALA A 580 5.39 -7.23 22.16
CA ALA A 580 5.81 -7.82 23.44
C ALA A 580 7.02 -7.12 24.06
N ILE A 581 7.93 -6.58 23.21
CA ILE A 581 9.02 -5.68 23.66
C ILE A 581 8.44 -4.33 24.12
N SER A 582 7.32 -3.88 23.55
CA SER A 582 6.67 -2.64 23.97
C SER A 582 5.82 -2.78 25.23
N THR A 583 5.28 -3.97 25.54
CA THR A 583 4.58 -4.31 26.79
C THR A 583 5.44 -5.29 27.59
N SER A 584 6.25 -4.80 28.49
CA SER A 584 7.05 -5.65 29.40
C SER A 584 6.60 -5.45 30.83
N SER A 585 6.85 -6.43 31.69
CA SER A 585 6.65 -6.30 33.14
C SER A 585 7.34 -5.09 33.78
N LEU A 586 8.25 -4.43 33.04
CA LEU A 586 8.86 -3.17 33.42
C LEU A 586 7.89 -1.97 33.29
N ASP A 587 6.79 -2.11 32.58
CA ASP A 587 5.75 -1.06 32.48
C ASP A 587 4.89 -0.96 33.74
N GLU A 588 4.89 -2.01 34.54
CA GLU A 588 4.16 -2.11 35.81
C GLU A 588 4.96 -1.51 36.97
N VAL A 589 6.27 -1.27 36.79
CA VAL A 589 7.13 -0.70 37.82
C VAL A 589 6.96 0.83 37.84
N PRO A 590 6.49 1.43 38.94
CA PRO A 590 6.32 2.86 39.05
C PRO A 590 7.64 3.62 38.74
N GLY A 591 7.56 4.71 37.99
CA GLY A 591 8.72 5.54 37.64
C GLY A 591 9.58 5.05 36.49
N ILE A 592 9.27 3.90 35.85
CA ILE A 592 9.94 3.46 34.62
C ILE A 592 9.17 3.95 33.40
N GLY A 593 9.59 5.07 32.86
CA GLY A 593 9.10 5.56 31.56
C GLY A 593 9.79 4.87 30.38
N PRO A 594 9.29 5.10 29.13
CA PRO A 594 9.80 4.46 27.90
C PRO A 594 11.32 4.56 27.70
N SER A 595 11.92 5.66 28.11
CA SER A 595 13.36 5.91 27.98
C SER A 595 14.20 5.01 28.89
N ARG A 596 13.80 4.89 30.17
CA ARG A 596 14.48 4.03 31.16
C ARG A 596 14.27 2.55 30.85
N LYS A 597 13.07 2.17 30.44
CA LYS A 597 12.76 0.81 29.96
C LYS A 597 13.68 0.42 28.81
N LYS A 598 13.85 1.31 27.82
CA LYS A 598 14.75 1.07 26.69
C LYS A 598 16.19 0.91 27.13
N ALA A 599 16.68 1.75 28.05
CA ALA A 599 18.04 1.67 28.57
C ALA A 599 18.29 0.36 29.31
N LEU A 600 17.35 -0.07 30.18
CA LEU A 600 17.40 -1.34 30.87
C LEU A 600 17.41 -2.54 29.91
N LEU A 601 16.51 -2.55 28.93
CA LEU A 601 16.44 -3.64 27.94
C LEU A 601 17.68 -3.66 27.02
N MET A 602 18.28 -2.52 26.72
CA MET A 602 19.55 -2.48 25.97
C MET A 602 20.74 -2.98 26.79
N HIS A 603 20.75 -2.75 28.11
CA HIS A 603 21.83 -3.17 29.00
C HIS A 603 21.74 -4.68 29.35
N PHE A 604 20.55 -5.15 29.71
CA PHE A 604 20.32 -6.53 30.18
C PHE A 604 19.80 -7.50 29.10
N GLY A 605 19.44 -7.01 27.94
CA GLY A 605 18.92 -7.79 26.81
C GLY A 605 17.45 -8.19 26.93
N THR A 606 16.94 -8.57 28.10
CA THR A 606 15.55 -9.01 28.30
C THR A 606 14.98 -8.48 29.63
N ALA A 607 13.64 -8.34 29.69
CA ALA A 607 12.94 -7.97 30.92
C ALA A 607 13.15 -9.01 32.04
N LYS A 608 13.31 -10.29 31.68
CA LYS A 608 13.60 -11.39 32.63
C LYS A 608 14.97 -11.19 33.28
N ALA A 609 15.98 -10.79 32.52
CA ALA A 609 17.31 -10.49 33.05
C ALA A 609 17.30 -9.25 33.96
N VAL A 610 16.51 -8.23 33.67
CA VAL A 610 16.31 -7.07 34.55
C VAL A 610 15.65 -7.53 35.88
N LYS A 611 14.67 -8.39 35.80
CA LYS A 611 13.96 -8.93 37.00
C LYS A 611 14.88 -9.72 37.90
N SER A 612 15.85 -10.45 37.38
CA SER A 612 16.79 -11.28 38.15
C SER A 612 18.12 -10.55 38.45
N ALA A 613 18.27 -9.28 38.07
CA ALA A 613 19.50 -8.53 38.26
C ALA A 613 19.67 -8.07 39.72
N ALA A 614 20.92 -8.10 40.21
CA ALA A 614 21.27 -7.52 41.49
C ALA A 614 21.18 -6.00 41.46
N LEU A 615 20.99 -5.38 42.62
CA LEU A 615 20.90 -3.90 42.75
C LEU A 615 22.11 -3.18 42.13
N GLU A 616 23.31 -3.74 42.34
CA GLU A 616 24.57 -3.20 41.83
C GLU A 616 24.63 -3.25 40.29
N ASP A 617 24.03 -4.24 39.65
CA ASP A 617 23.99 -4.37 38.21
C ASP A 617 22.95 -3.42 37.59
N LEU A 618 21.82 -3.22 38.28
CA LEU A 618 20.82 -2.22 37.84
C LEU A 618 21.38 -0.80 37.81
N LEU A 619 22.30 -0.48 38.72
CA LEU A 619 22.97 0.82 38.76
C LEU A 619 23.94 1.06 37.59
N LYS A 620 24.41 0.00 36.93
CA LYS A 620 25.28 0.10 35.75
C LYS A 620 24.51 0.47 34.47
N ALA A 621 23.18 0.39 34.48
CA ALA A 621 22.37 0.73 33.30
C ALA A 621 22.29 2.26 33.12
N PRO A 622 22.52 2.78 31.89
CA PRO A 622 22.50 4.21 31.62
C PRO A 622 21.14 4.85 31.96
N GLY A 623 21.16 5.95 32.74
CA GLY A 623 19.95 6.70 33.11
C GLY A 623 19.14 6.09 34.27
N VAL A 624 19.68 5.10 34.96
CA VAL A 624 19.10 4.50 36.18
C VAL A 624 19.81 5.08 37.39
N SER A 625 19.08 5.86 38.21
CA SER A 625 19.58 6.40 39.48
C SER A 625 19.44 5.36 40.60
N LYS A 626 20.14 5.59 41.71
CA LYS A 626 20.08 4.68 42.90
C LYS A 626 18.66 4.48 43.40
N ALA A 627 17.82 5.51 43.41
CA ALA A 627 16.42 5.44 43.79
C ALA A 627 15.60 4.58 42.81
N VAL A 628 15.83 4.69 41.52
CA VAL A 628 15.15 3.91 40.49
C VAL A 628 15.63 2.45 40.49
N ALA A 629 16.92 2.22 40.68
CA ALA A 629 17.45 0.85 40.81
C ALA A 629 16.86 0.13 42.03
N GLN A 630 16.78 0.80 43.20
CA GLN A 630 16.14 0.27 44.38
C GLN A 630 14.67 -0.03 44.14
N GLN A 631 13.94 0.86 43.50
CA GLN A 631 12.52 0.68 43.20
C GLN A 631 12.25 -0.52 42.26
N ILE A 632 13.13 -0.72 41.26
CA ILE A 632 13.05 -1.90 40.38
C ILE A 632 13.31 -3.19 41.19
N PHE A 633 14.36 -3.15 42.02
CA PHE A 633 14.76 -4.28 42.82
C PHE A 633 13.64 -4.69 43.82
N ASP A 634 13.10 -3.72 44.55
CA ASP A 634 12.03 -3.94 45.52
C ASP A 634 10.74 -4.44 44.85
N TYR A 635 10.41 -3.95 43.66
CA TYR A 635 9.22 -4.39 42.92
C TYR A 635 9.29 -5.87 42.49
N PHE A 636 10.49 -6.36 42.15
CA PHE A 636 10.64 -7.72 41.64
C PHE A 636 11.12 -8.76 42.71
N HIS A 637 11.64 -8.28 43.84
CA HIS A 637 12.21 -9.15 44.91
C HIS A 637 11.59 -8.92 46.29
N GLY A 638 10.75 -7.88 46.45
CA GLY A 638 9.93 -7.64 47.63
C GLY A 638 8.56 -8.21 47.44
#